data_e663efda1bdee524b97c0088dde9d261
#
_entry.id   e663efda1bdee524b97c0088dde9d261
#
_cell.length_a   1.000
_cell.length_b   1.000
_cell.length_c   1.000
_cell.angle_alpha   90.00
_cell.angle_beta   90.00
_cell.angle_gamma   90.00
#
_symmetry.space_group_name_H-M   'P 1'
#
loop_
_entity.id
_entity.type
_entity.pdbx_description
1 polymer ?
#
loop_
_entity_poly.entity_id
_entity_poly.type
_entity_poly.pdbx_seq_one_letter_code
_entity_poly.pdbx_strand_id
1 'polypeptide(L)'
;MIKNNKFLSFLVIALLVITPNIPTLASDLTNLGLHVIPYPQQVELGGSDFELSGTVNVVLDKNAGEVDKATADKLKSELETHWGVKAVVGTTSGSTNIFLTRKGATKDLKAEGYQLSTDQKNLTITANDEDGLFYGVQTLFQVLKKTRSGVIVPGMEITDWPDIAVRAVHYDTKHHQDKASYVKSFIRDMAKYKINMLVWEWEDKLAYTSHPEIGAPGAFTIEEMQEFTRYAKEYHIELTPLVQGLGHVSFILKWPQYRHLREVDDSDWEFCPLEDGTYDLLFDLWDEAMEATPGSEYIHIGSDETFELGLCEKCRAKANEIGNSGLYHLFAGKAAKHLKKSRKVMLWERPMGWKMSRSPIKNMEPDNDLILTEEYHYNKAAFEYVKEAKDLGFEVFVYDPNPGLEPLFLPYHFKLRGRTRIDDGSMKNSYNTVAPAAQSGLFDGMINTSWDDSGLHNQMWMLSFVTSAQYSWNGAAPGLDEFEQSFFFNYYGKDVVDMKELYQLLNEASYYYAWSLERNVWHHGTIGKTHLPDLPRRQYIEYDPFWNQEYEEMVKKSRTMQSKMLRTMQIIDMNKDLSTSNAYDFDVYRTIAELVDHTCQTFLDISELERTITRAHKEAFSDRKAAIGHLMEAESLIEESLERREKVYNNLVSVWEQTRMPKGISTPEKAYFYKMDRSRHYANRTPDMSYLIYDEQLLDMEGYLEALRAYRKTLKTDF
;
A
#
# COMPACT_ATOMS: atom_id res chain seq x y z
N MET A 1 -45.00 -60.22 25.46
CA MET A 1 -45.06 -59.64 24.09
C MET A 1 -43.80 -58.80 23.85
N ILE A 2 -42.86 -59.37 23.14
CA ILE A 2 -41.50 -58.79 22.88
C ILE A 2 -41.60 -58.08 21.54
N LYS A 3 -41.30 -56.74 21.52
CA LYS A 3 -41.09 -56.01 20.25
C LYS A 3 -39.61 -55.79 20.03
N ASN A 4 -39.12 -56.41 19.01
CA ASN A 4 -37.77 -56.20 18.43
C ASN A 4 -37.65 -54.79 17.84
N ASN A 5 -36.64 -54.03 18.25
CA ASN A 5 -36.16 -52.85 17.53
C ASN A 5 -34.81 -53.20 16.90
N LYS A 6 -34.80 -53.27 15.58
CA LYS A 6 -33.58 -53.40 14.78
C LYS A 6 -32.93 -52.01 14.68
N PHE A 7 -31.73 -51.84 15.23
CA PHE A 7 -30.84 -50.73 14.94
C PHE A 7 -30.20 -50.94 13.57
N LEU A 8 -30.50 -50.07 12.65
CA LEU A 8 -29.80 -49.97 11.36
C LEU A 8 -28.62 -49.03 11.54
N SER A 9 -27.39 -49.59 11.57
CA SER A 9 -26.16 -48.80 11.57
C SER A 9 -25.89 -48.30 10.15
N PHE A 10 -25.99 -47.02 9.91
CA PHE A 10 -25.48 -46.37 8.69
C PHE A 10 -23.97 -46.19 8.82
N LEU A 11 -23.23 -46.94 8.04
CA LEU A 11 -21.80 -46.74 7.84
C LEU A 11 -21.62 -45.58 6.85
N VAL A 12 -21.25 -44.39 7.32
CA VAL A 12 -20.85 -43.28 6.47
C VAL A 12 -19.40 -43.52 6.05
N ILE A 13 -19.20 -44.02 4.84
CA ILE A 13 -17.89 -44.05 4.19
C ILE A 13 -17.56 -42.63 3.75
N ALA A 14 -16.71 -41.92 4.50
CA ALA A 14 -16.08 -40.71 4.06
C ALA A 14 -15.10 -41.02 2.93
N LEU A 15 -15.48 -40.78 1.69
CA LEU A 15 -14.54 -40.76 0.58
C LEU A 15 -13.65 -39.48 0.79
N LEU A 16 -12.43 -39.70 1.27
CA LEU A 16 -11.36 -38.75 1.15
C LEU A 16 -11.05 -38.63 -0.35
N VAL A 17 -11.55 -37.57 -0.99
CA VAL A 17 -11.06 -37.14 -2.29
C VAL A 17 -9.67 -36.57 -2.07
N ILE A 18 -8.66 -37.43 -2.20
CA ILE A 18 -7.27 -36.97 -2.36
C ILE A 18 -7.22 -36.39 -3.77
N THR A 19 -7.38 -35.07 -3.88
CA THR A 19 -7.01 -34.38 -5.11
C THR A 19 -5.49 -34.53 -5.24
N PRO A 20 -4.98 -35.15 -6.29
CA PRO A 20 -3.54 -35.18 -6.51
C PRO A 20 -3.12 -33.74 -6.69
N ASN A 21 -2.13 -33.27 -5.91
CA ASN A 21 -1.35 -32.08 -6.23
C ASN A 21 -0.65 -32.38 -7.57
N ILE A 22 -1.30 -32.09 -8.67
CA ILE A 22 -0.66 -32.04 -9.97
C ILE A 22 0.21 -30.78 -9.88
N PRO A 23 1.55 -30.91 -9.94
CA PRO A 23 2.38 -29.71 -10.04
C PRO A 23 1.87 -28.94 -11.28
N THR A 24 1.40 -27.72 -11.07
CA THR A 24 1.11 -26.79 -12.18
C THR A 24 2.40 -26.70 -12.98
N LEU A 25 2.37 -27.10 -14.25
CA LEU A 25 3.50 -26.88 -15.16
C LEU A 25 3.69 -25.36 -15.24
N ALA A 26 4.95 -24.91 -15.11
CA ALA A 26 5.27 -23.51 -15.28
C ALA A 26 4.84 -23.03 -16.67
N SER A 27 4.45 -21.75 -16.77
CA SER A 27 4.06 -21.15 -18.05
C SER A 27 5.21 -21.16 -19.06
N ASP A 28 4.89 -21.06 -20.33
CA ASP A 28 5.87 -21.14 -21.41
C ASP A 28 7.01 -20.11 -21.27
N LEU A 29 6.69 -18.85 -20.88
CA LEU A 29 7.71 -17.82 -20.66
C LEU A 29 8.57 -18.11 -19.44
N THR A 30 7.99 -18.57 -18.34
CA THR A 30 8.71 -18.93 -17.12
C THR A 30 9.69 -20.10 -17.38
N ASN A 31 9.30 -21.06 -18.21
CA ASN A 31 10.18 -22.15 -18.64
C ASN A 31 11.42 -21.67 -19.41
N LEU A 32 11.33 -20.52 -20.10
CA LEU A 32 12.47 -19.86 -20.74
C LEU A 32 13.29 -18.98 -19.76
N GLY A 33 12.87 -18.88 -18.50
CA GLY A 33 13.45 -17.96 -17.50
C GLY A 33 13.08 -16.50 -17.75
N LEU A 34 11.92 -16.27 -18.35
CA LEU A 34 11.33 -14.95 -18.58
C LEU A 34 10.15 -14.75 -17.63
N HIS A 35 10.27 -13.78 -16.75
CA HIS A 35 9.30 -13.47 -15.70
C HIS A 35 8.52 -12.20 -16.08
N VAL A 36 7.58 -12.35 -17.03
CA VAL A 36 6.82 -11.22 -17.59
C VAL A 36 5.59 -10.94 -16.73
N ILE A 37 5.45 -9.69 -16.29
CA ILE A 37 4.32 -9.20 -15.51
C ILE A 37 3.85 -7.85 -16.10
N PRO A 38 2.56 -7.70 -16.45
CA PRO A 38 1.52 -8.73 -16.53
C PRO A 38 1.83 -9.81 -17.58
N TYR A 39 1.44 -11.06 -17.25
CA TYR A 39 1.58 -12.18 -18.18
C TYR A 39 0.62 -11.99 -19.38
N PRO A 40 1.12 -12.07 -20.62
CA PRO A 40 0.30 -11.81 -21.81
C PRO A 40 -0.87 -12.78 -21.97
N GLN A 41 -1.92 -12.35 -22.68
CA GLN A 41 -3.11 -13.16 -22.95
C GLN A 41 -2.79 -14.41 -23.77
N GLN A 42 -1.94 -14.27 -24.80
CA GLN A 42 -1.57 -15.36 -25.69
C GLN A 42 -0.07 -15.31 -25.98
N VAL A 43 0.58 -16.44 -25.85
CA VAL A 43 2.02 -16.62 -26.11
C VAL A 43 2.21 -17.87 -26.93
N GLU A 44 2.86 -17.75 -28.08
CA GLU A 44 3.29 -18.86 -28.92
C GLU A 44 4.84 -18.81 -29.02
N LEU A 45 5.50 -19.85 -28.50
CA LEU A 45 6.94 -19.97 -28.59
C LEU A 45 7.32 -20.68 -29.88
N GLY A 46 8.31 -20.17 -30.60
CA GLY A 46 8.81 -20.75 -31.83
C GLY A 46 9.43 -19.71 -32.77
N GLY A 47 9.92 -20.18 -33.88
CA GLY A 47 10.61 -19.31 -34.83
C GLY A 47 12.09 -19.09 -34.46
N SER A 48 12.67 -18.00 -34.95
CA SER A 48 14.05 -17.64 -34.72
C SER A 48 14.17 -16.59 -33.65
N ASP A 49 15.20 -16.70 -32.81
CA ASP A 49 15.56 -15.64 -31.88
C ASP A 49 15.90 -14.36 -32.65
N PHE A 50 15.45 -13.24 -32.10
CA PHE A 50 15.85 -11.92 -32.59
C PHE A 50 17.12 -11.47 -31.87
N GLU A 51 18.21 -11.29 -32.62
CA GLU A 51 19.50 -10.88 -32.06
C GLU A 51 19.69 -9.37 -32.18
N LEU A 52 19.87 -8.68 -31.05
CA LEU A 52 20.16 -7.25 -30.99
C LEU A 52 21.64 -7.03 -31.26
N SER A 53 22.08 -7.17 -32.53
CA SER A 53 23.47 -7.06 -32.94
C SER A 53 23.74 -5.77 -33.72
N GLY A 54 24.91 -5.20 -33.53
CA GLY A 54 25.33 -3.96 -34.18
C GLY A 54 24.54 -2.73 -33.74
N THR A 55 24.04 -1.94 -34.67
CA THR A 55 23.13 -0.82 -34.40
C THR A 55 21.70 -1.27 -34.69
N VAL A 56 20.85 -1.23 -33.70
CA VAL A 56 19.42 -1.53 -33.80
C VAL A 56 18.66 -0.31 -34.33
N ASN A 57 17.88 -0.49 -35.39
CA ASN A 57 17.03 0.58 -35.92
C ASN A 57 15.64 0.44 -35.34
N VAL A 58 15.21 1.39 -34.53
CA VAL A 58 13.81 1.53 -34.07
C VAL A 58 13.06 2.27 -35.17
N VAL A 59 12.23 1.54 -35.91
CA VAL A 59 11.60 2.02 -37.16
C VAL A 59 10.14 2.35 -36.90
N LEU A 60 9.81 3.61 -37.07
CA LEU A 60 8.46 4.15 -36.95
C LEU A 60 7.78 4.28 -38.32
N ASP A 61 6.47 4.29 -38.32
CA ASP A 61 5.69 4.72 -39.48
C ASP A 61 6.04 6.16 -39.88
N LYS A 62 6.02 6.47 -41.20
CA LYS A 62 6.35 7.83 -41.69
C LYS A 62 5.49 8.95 -41.11
N ASN A 63 4.28 8.62 -40.67
CA ASN A 63 3.30 9.54 -40.10
C ASN A 63 3.04 9.25 -38.61
N ALA A 64 4.02 8.65 -37.91
CA ALA A 64 3.94 8.42 -36.47
C ALA A 64 3.72 9.73 -35.69
N GLY A 65 2.82 9.69 -34.71
CA GLY A 65 2.54 10.80 -33.81
C GLY A 65 3.67 11.10 -32.82
N GLU A 66 3.55 12.19 -32.10
CA GLU A 66 4.57 12.56 -31.08
C GLU A 66 4.64 11.53 -29.94
N VAL A 67 3.52 10.91 -29.55
CA VAL A 67 3.45 9.87 -28.52
C VAL A 67 4.20 8.60 -28.98
N ASP A 68 4.03 8.18 -30.24
CA ASP A 68 4.75 7.03 -30.79
C ASP A 68 6.27 7.31 -30.85
N LYS A 69 6.66 8.55 -31.18
CA LYS A 69 8.07 8.96 -31.19
C LYS A 69 8.65 8.95 -29.76
N ALA A 70 7.91 9.46 -28.78
CA ALA A 70 8.33 9.42 -27.38
C ALA A 70 8.50 7.98 -26.88
N THR A 71 7.61 7.06 -27.26
CA THR A 71 7.72 5.63 -26.97
C THR A 71 8.98 5.02 -27.60
N ALA A 72 9.29 5.37 -28.84
CA ALA A 72 10.51 4.91 -29.53
C ALA A 72 11.79 5.47 -28.88
N ASP A 73 11.77 6.72 -28.44
CA ASP A 73 12.90 7.33 -27.74
C ASP A 73 13.13 6.71 -26.36
N LYS A 74 12.05 6.35 -25.64
CA LYS A 74 12.15 5.58 -24.39
C LYS A 74 12.75 4.18 -24.64
N LEU A 75 12.31 3.48 -25.68
CA LEU A 75 12.90 2.21 -26.09
C LEU A 75 14.39 2.34 -26.40
N LYS A 76 14.78 3.34 -27.18
CA LYS A 76 16.19 3.61 -27.48
C LYS A 76 16.98 3.84 -26.18
N SER A 77 16.50 4.73 -25.32
CA SER A 77 17.18 5.05 -24.04
C SER A 77 17.38 3.82 -23.16
N GLU A 78 16.37 2.96 -23.05
CA GLU A 78 16.44 1.72 -22.28
C GLU A 78 17.48 0.75 -22.86
N LEU A 79 17.45 0.53 -24.17
CA LEU A 79 18.41 -0.33 -24.86
C LEU A 79 19.86 0.15 -24.67
N GLU A 80 20.11 1.45 -24.76
CA GLU A 80 21.45 2.04 -24.61
C GLU A 80 21.92 1.99 -23.14
N THR A 81 21.04 2.36 -22.19
CA THR A 81 21.42 2.55 -20.79
C THR A 81 21.55 1.23 -20.03
N HIS A 82 20.59 0.32 -20.19
CA HIS A 82 20.52 -0.90 -19.37
C HIS A 82 21.00 -2.15 -20.09
N TRP A 83 20.94 -2.15 -21.42
CA TRP A 83 21.33 -3.32 -22.22
C TRP A 83 22.66 -3.14 -22.98
N GLY A 84 23.18 -1.91 -23.07
CA GLY A 84 24.40 -1.60 -23.80
C GLY A 84 24.26 -1.79 -25.31
N VAL A 85 23.05 -1.74 -25.85
CA VAL A 85 22.70 -1.91 -27.24
C VAL A 85 22.56 -0.54 -27.90
N LYS A 86 23.39 -0.25 -28.91
CA LYS A 86 23.27 1.00 -29.66
C LYS A 86 21.99 1.02 -30.50
N ALA A 87 21.17 2.06 -30.36
CA ALA A 87 19.91 2.18 -31.09
C ALA A 87 19.77 3.53 -31.80
N VAL A 88 19.07 3.55 -32.93
CA VAL A 88 18.73 4.77 -33.69
C VAL A 88 17.25 4.75 -34.03
N VAL A 89 16.55 5.84 -33.70
CA VAL A 89 15.14 6.02 -34.05
C VAL A 89 15.00 6.69 -35.42
N GLY A 90 14.12 6.17 -36.25
CA GLY A 90 13.89 6.72 -37.58
C GLY A 90 12.73 6.03 -38.32
N THR A 91 12.67 6.26 -39.64
CA THR A 91 11.66 5.66 -40.53
C THR A 91 12.28 4.73 -41.57
N THR A 92 13.57 4.44 -41.45
CA THR A 92 14.36 3.63 -42.40
C THR A 92 14.89 2.39 -41.70
N SER A 93 14.66 1.22 -42.29
CA SER A 93 15.17 -0.05 -41.80
C SER A 93 16.67 -0.23 -42.12
N GLY A 94 17.37 -0.99 -41.29
CA GLY A 94 18.75 -1.40 -41.44
C GLY A 94 18.90 -2.92 -41.39
N SER A 95 20.07 -3.39 -40.87
CA SER A 95 20.32 -4.83 -40.74
C SER A 95 19.57 -5.50 -39.61
N THR A 96 19.31 -4.78 -38.55
CA THR A 96 18.59 -5.24 -37.35
C THR A 96 17.53 -4.20 -36.99
N ASN A 97 16.27 -4.58 -36.93
CA ASN A 97 15.16 -3.63 -36.81
C ASN A 97 14.17 -4.00 -35.70
N ILE A 98 13.70 -2.97 -34.99
CA ILE A 98 12.50 -3.04 -34.17
C ILE A 98 11.46 -2.12 -34.78
N PHE A 99 10.41 -2.70 -35.35
CA PHE A 99 9.31 -1.95 -35.98
C PHE A 99 8.26 -1.64 -34.93
N LEU A 100 7.91 -0.36 -34.80
CA LEU A 100 6.80 0.12 -34.01
C LEU A 100 5.76 0.69 -34.96
N THR A 101 4.60 0.01 -35.10
CA THR A 101 3.59 0.37 -36.10
C THR A 101 2.18 0.25 -35.58
N ARG A 102 1.30 1.14 -36.03
CA ARG A 102 -0.16 1.03 -35.83
C ARG A 102 -0.89 0.53 -37.08
N LYS A 103 -0.15 0.02 -38.07
CA LYS A 103 -0.69 -0.52 -39.30
C LYS A 103 -0.66 -2.04 -39.30
N GLY A 104 -1.77 -2.63 -39.71
CA GLY A 104 -1.87 -4.08 -39.86
C GLY A 104 -2.30 -4.81 -38.58
N ALA A 105 -2.71 -4.09 -37.55
CA ALA A 105 -3.35 -4.69 -36.40
C ALA A 105 -4.60 -5.48 -36.83
N THR A 106 -4.83 -6.62 -36.21
CA THR A 106 -6.00 -7.43 -36.46
C THR A 106 -7.25 -6.71 -35.96
N LYS A 107 -8.39 -6.91 -36.63
CA LYS A 107 -9.66 -6.27 -36.21
C LYS A 107 -10.15 -6.69 -34.82
N ASP A 108 -9.68 -7.83 -34.36
CA ASP A 108 -10.09 -8.43 -33.08
C ASP A 108 -9.19 -7.97 -31.92
N LEU A 109 -8.13 -7.20 -32.20
CA LEU A 109 -7.27 -6.64 -31.18
C LEU A 109 -8.02 -5.53 -30.42
N LYS A 110 -8.18 -5.71 -29.10
CA LYS A 110 -8.92 -4.76 -28.24
C LYS A 110 -8.16 -3.44 -28.08
N ALA A 111 -8.79 -2.44 -27.46
CA ALA A 111 -8.10 -1.21 -27.03
C ALA A 111 -6.89 -1.55 -26.15
N GLU A 112 -5.86 -0.72 -26.22
CA GLU A 112 -4.57 -0.94 -25.56
C GLU A 112 -3.86 -2.26 -25.97
N GLY A 113 -4.43 -2.97 -26.94
CA GLY A 113 -3.91 -4.26 -27.39
C GLY A 113 -2.75 -4.11 -28.36
N TYR A 114 -1.87 -5.13 -28.35
CA TYR A 114 -0.73 -5.20 -29.24
C TYR A 114 -0.38 -6.64 -29.64
N GLN A 115 0.38 -6.76 -30.72
CA GLN A 115 1.03 -7.99 -31.16
C GLN A 115 2.54 -7.76 -31.19
N LEU A 116 3.31 -8.70 -30.66
CA LEU A 116 4.76 -8.71 -30.74
C LEU A 116 5.20 -9.99 -31.43
N SER A 117 5.99 -9.88 -32.47
CA SER A 117 6.54 -11.03 -33.20
C SER A 117 8.01 -10.85 -33.49
N THR A 118 8.73 -11.98 -33.53
CA THR A 118 10.19 -12.01 -33.79
C THR A 118 10.50 -12.81 -35.04
N ASP A 119 11.47 -12.34 -35.81
CA ASP A 119 12.26 -13.13 -36.76
C ASP A 119 13.73 -12.86 -36.54
N GLN A 120 14.61 -13.51 -37.31
CA GLN A 120 16.06 -13.41 -37.12
C GLN A 120 16.62 -11.97 -37.19
N LYS A 121 15.97 -11.08 -37.93
CA LYS A 121 16.45 -9.70 -38.19
C LYS A 121 15.51 -8.62 -37.70
N ASN A 122 14.28 -8.99 -37.42
CA ASN A 122 13.24 -8.05 -37.13
C ASN A 122 12.42 -8.48 -35.89
N LEU A 123 12.12 -7.50 -35.07
CA LEU A 123 11.09 -7.59 -34.06
C LEU A 123 10.02 -6.58 -34.46
N THR A 124 8.75 -6.97 -34.44
CA THR A 124 7.65 -6.09 -34.81
C THR A 124 6.67 -5.99 -33.66
N ILE A 125 6.36 -4.77 -33.25
CA ILE A 125 5.25 -4.47 -32.33
C ILE A 125 4.19 -3.72 -33.13
N THR A 126 3.01 -4.34 -33.23
CA THR A 126 1.84 -3.78 -33.92
C THR A 126 0.74 -3.53 -32.91
N ALA A 127 0.16 -2.33 -32.87
CA ALA A 127 -0.88 -1.97 -31.93
C ALA A 127 -2.04 -1.21 -32.61
N ASN A 128 -3.21 -1.18 -31.96
CA ASN A 128 -4.36 -0.40 -32.44
C ASN A 128 -4.21 1.08 -32.13
N ASP A 129 -3.64 1.41 -30.98
CA ASP A 129 -3.51 2.73 -30.43
C ASP A 129 -2.11 2.98 -29.86
N GLU A 130 -1.89 4.17 -29.37
CA GLU A 130 -0.60 4.59 -28.80
C GLU A 130 -0.31 3.88 -27.48
N ASP A 131 -1.34 3.58 -26.69
CA ASP A 131 -1.22 2.89 -25.41
C ASP A 131 -0.78 1.44 -25.62
N GLY A 132 -1.41 0.73 -26.57
CA GLY A 132 -0.99 -0.63 -26.96
C GLY A 132 0.45 -0.69 -27.45
N LEU A 133 0.88 0.34 -28.22
CA LEU A 133 2.27 0.41 -28.68
C LEU A 133 3.25 0.57 -27.51
N PHE A 134 2.91 1.42 -26.56
CA PHE A 134 3.68 1.61 -25.33
C PHE A 134 3.75 0.32 -24.49
N TYR A 135 2.62 -0.36 -24.27
CA TYR A 135 2.57 -1.61 -23.50
C TYR A 135 3.29 -2.77 -24.19
N GLY A 136 3.28 -2.81 -25.52
CA GLY A 136 4.11 -3.74 -26.28
C GLY A 136 5.59 -3.51 -26.02
N VAL A 137 6.04 -2.26 -25.91
CA VAL A 137 7.42 -1.91 -25.54
C VAL A 137 7.72 -2.29 -24.08
N GLN A 138 6.76 -2.11 -23.12
CA GLN A 138 6.96 -2.57 -21.75
C GLN A 138 7.13 -4.10 -21.68
N THR A 139 6.41 -4.85 -22.50
CA THR A 139 6.60 -6.29 -22.60
C THR A 139 7.93 -6.64 -23.24
N LEU A 140 8.35 -5.93 -24.30
CA LEU A 140 9.66 -6.13 -24.92
C LEU A 140 10.80 -6.00 -23.89
N PHE A 141 10.76 -5.00 -23.00
CA PHE A 141 11.79 -4.86 -21.96
C PHE A 141 11.89 -6.10 -21.06
N GLN A 142 10.80 -6.78 -20.81
CA GLN A 142 10.76 -7.94 -19.93
C GLN A 142 11.12 -9.27 -20.62
N VAL A 143 11.07 -9.33 -21.96
CA VAL A 143 11.47 -10.53 -22.73
C VAL A 143 12.89 -10.45 -23.28
N LEU A 144 13.59 -9.32 -23.11
CA LEU A 144 15.02 -9.19 -23.44
C LEU A 144 15.85 -10.10 -22.53
N LYS A 145 16.82 -10.80 -23.13
CA LYS A 145 17.67 -11.76 -22.42
C LYS A 145 19.15 -11.56 -22.77
N LYS A 146 20.00 -11.40 -21.76
CA LYS A 146 21.46 -11.42 -21.94
C LYS A 146 21.91 -12.85 -22.12
N THR A 147 22.75 -13.09 -23.15
CA THR A 147 23.42 -14.35 -23.43
C THR A 147 24.92 -14.13 -23.50
N ARG A 148 25.70 -15.21 -23.68
CA ARG A 148 27.15 -15.08 -23.88
C ARG A 148 27.49 -14.37 -25.18
N SER A 149 26.63 -14.41 -26.19
CA SER A 149 26.85 -13.81 -27.53
C SER A 149 26.29 -12.39 -27.67
N GLY A 150 25.47 -11.92 -26.71
CA GLY A 150 24.83 -10.61 -26.76
C GLY A 150 23.43 -10.60 -26.15
N VAL A 151 22.59 -9.67 -26.59
CA VAL A 151 21.21 -9.53 -26.16
C VAL A 151 20.29 -10.13 -27.22
N ILE A 152 19.33 -10.93 -26.79
CA ILE A 152 18.32 -11.55 -27.66
C ILE A 152 16.91 -11.35 -27.13
N VAL A 153 15.92 -11.51 -28.01
CA VAL A 153 14.54 -11.88 -27.68
C VAL A 153 14.31 -13.28 -28.24
N PRO A 154 13.95 -14.29 -27.44
CA PRO A 154 13.64 -15.63 -27.93
C PRO A 154 12.54 -15.61 -28.99
N GLY A 155 12.57 -16.57 -29.90
CA GLY A 155 11.56 -16.71 -30.95
C GLY A 155 10.16 -16.85 -30.37
N MET A 156 9.27 -15.88 -30.61
CA MET A 156 7.92 -15.88 -30.05
C MET A 156 6.95 -14.99 -30.82
N GLU A 157 5.67 -15.30 -30.65
CA GLU A 157 4.57 -14.42 -31.00
C GLU A 157 3.71 -14.20 -29.76
N ILE A 158 3.41 -12.92 -29.46
CA ILE A 158 2.55 -12.51 -28.35
C ILE A 158 1.39 -11.72 -28.94
N THR A 159 0.16 -12.04 -28.52
CA THR A 159 -1.02 -11.21 -28.73
C THR A 159 -1.63 -10.88 -27.38
N ASP A 160 -1.77 -9.60 -27.07
CA ASP A 160 -2.03 -9.17 -25.72
C ASP A 160 -2.98 -7.95 -25.64
N TRP A 161 -3.78 -7.90 -24.58
CA TRP A 161 -4.74 -6.82 -24.28
C TRP A 161 -5.19 -6.90 -22.82
N PRO A 162 -5.68 -5.80 -22.22
CA PRO A 162 -6.22 -5.85 -20.86
C PRO A 162 -7.64 -6.44 -20.82
N ASP A 163 -7.96 -7.16 -19.73
CA ASP A 163 -9.34 -7.58 -19.43
C ASP A 163 -10.15 -6.45 -18.77
N ILE A 164 -9.50 -5.60 -17.96
CA ILE A 164 -10.10 -4.41 -17.35
C ILE A 164 -9.45 -3.15 -17.93
N ALA A 165 -10.28 -2.22 -18.41
CA ALA A 165 -9.80 -1.03 -19.11
C ALA A 165 -9.04 -0.06 -18.18
N VAL A 166 -9.61 0.32 -17.05
CA VAL A 166 -8.95 1.19 -16.07
C VAL A 166 -8.29 0.35 -14.97
N ARG A 167 -6.99 0.50 -14.82
CA ARG A 167 -6.18 -0.25 -13.85
C ARG A 167 -5.50 0.74 -12.93
N ALA A 168 -6.18 1.05 -11.83
CA ALA A 168 -5.78 2.09 -10.91
C ALA A 168 -5.06 1.53 -9.67
N VAL A 169 -4.09 2.29 -9.19
CA VAL A 169 -3.58 2.17 -7.84
C VAL A 169 -3.84 3.46 -7.06
N HIS A 170 -4.20 3.31 -5.81
CA HIS A 170 -4.36 4.43 -4.89
C HIS A 170 -3.00 4.78 -4.29
N TYR A 171 -2.54 5.99 -4.56
CA TYR A 171 -1.28 6.54 -4.04
C TYR A 171 -1.57 7.45 -2.86
N ASP A 172 -1.41 6.89 -1.66
CA ASP A 172 -1.77 7.54 -0.41
C ASP A 172 -0.58 8.26 0.22
N THR A 173 -0.65 9.57 0.28
CA THR A 173 0.36 10.41 0.94
C THR A 173 -0.20 11.24 2.10
N LYS A 174 -1.38 10.88 2.62
CA LYS A 174 -2.03 11.66 3.69
C LYS A 174 -1.20 11.76 4.98
N HIS A 175 -0.32 10.79 5.27
CA HIS A 175 0.50 10.76 6.49
C HIS A 175 1.99 11.06 6.26
N HIS A 176 2.41 11.36 5.04
CA HIS A 176 3.78 11.69 4.69
C HIS A 176 3.83 12.55 3.43
N GLN A 177 5.01 13.09 3.11
CA GLN A 177 5.26 13.77 1.86
C GLN A 177 6.44 13.13 1.16
N ASP A 178 6.22 12.60 -0.05
CA ASP A 178 7.28 12.04 -0.87
C ASP A 178 8.11 13.12 -1.58
N LYS A 179 9.38 12.83 -1.84
CA LYS A 179 10.20 13.68 -2.70
C LYS A 179 9.78 13.56 -4.16
N ALA A 180 9.85 14.66 -4.91
CA ALA A 180 9.49 14.70 -6.33
C ALA A 180 10.21 13.63 -7.17
N SER A 181 11.48 13.33 -6.86
CA SER A 181 12.24 12.28 -7.54
C SER A 181 11.63 10.89 -7.32
N TYR A 182 11.13 10.63 -6.11
CA TYR A 182 10.47 9.37 -5.79
C TYR A 182 9.12 9.23 -6.49
N VAL A 183 8.29 10.27 -6.48
CA VAL A 183 7.01 10.31 -7.23
C VAL A 183 7.23 9.94 -8.69
N LYS A 184 8.22 10.55 -9.35
CA LYS A 184 8.57 10.24 -10.74
C LYS A 184 9.06 8.79 -10.92
N SER A 185 9.78 8.24 -9.95
CA SER A 185 10.19 6.82 -9.97
C SER A 185 8.98 5.90 -9.86
N PHE A 186 8.09 6.18 -8.92
CA PHE A 186 6.87 5.40 -8.71
C PHE A 186 5.98 5.37 -9.96
N ILE A 187 5.81 6.49 -10.64
CA ILE A 187 5.08 6.56 -11.93
C ILE A 187 5.70 5.61 -12.96
N ARG A 188 7.04 5.61 -13.12
CA ARG A 188 7.70 4.70 -14.06
C ARG A 188 7.52 3.22 -13.69
N ASP A 189 7.59 2.92 -12.38
CA ASP A 189 7.42 1.55 -11.90
C ASP A 189 6.00 1.05 -12.16
N MET A 190 4.99 1.88 -11.95
CA MET A 190 3.59 1.53 -12.26
C MET A 190 3.38 1.32 -13.77
N ALA A 191 3.96 2.18 -14.60
CA ALA A 191 3.89 2.05 -16.05
C ALA A 191 4.49 0.74 -16.57
N LYS A 192 5.59 0.26 -15.97
CA LYS A 192 6.20 -1.04 -16.28
C LYS A 192 5.20 -2.19 -16.13
N TYR A 193 4.30 -2.10 -15.16
CA TYR A 193 3.27 -3.09 -14.88
C TYR A 193 1.92 -2.78 -15.55
N LYS A 194 1.90 -1.85 -16.49
CA LYS A 194 0.71 -1.49 -17.29
C LYS A 194 -0.46 -0.96 -16.44
N ILE A 195 -0.18 -0.40 -15.27
CA ILE A 195 -1.11 0.46 -14.55
C ILE A 195 -1.28 1.74 -15.35
N ASN A 196 -2.52 2.20 -15.52
CA ASN A 196 -2.85 3.38 -16.33
C ASN A 196 -3.54 4.52 -15.56
N MET A 197 -3.70 4.38 -14.24
CA MET A 197 -4.24 5.43 -13.40
C MET A 197 -3.58 5.43 -12.01
N LEU A 198 -3.21 6.62 -11.52
CA LEU A 198 -2.87 6.86 -10.12
C LEU A 198 -3.98 7.71 -9.49
N VAL A 199 -4.70 7.15 -8.53
CA VAL A 199 -5.62 7.91 -7.68
C VAL A 199 -4.81 8.41 -6.49
N TRP A 200 -4.46 9.70 -6.52
CA TRP A 200 -3.56 10.27 -5.52
C TRP A 200 -4.34 10.98 -4.40
N GLU A 201 -4.32 10.40 -3.21
CA GLU A 201 -4.87 11.01 -2.01
C GLU A 201 -3.79 11.82 -1.30
N TRP A 202 -3.89 13.14 -1.38
CA TRP A 202 -2.88 14.03 -0.86
C TRP A 202 -3.32 14.89 0.34
N GLU A 203 -4.62 14.98 0.64
CA GLU A 203 -5.17 15.81 1.74
C GLU A 203 -4.53 17.20 1.81
N ASP A 204 -3.73 17.47 2.85
CA ASP A 204 -3.01 18.72 3.05
C ASP A 204 -1.63 18.78 2.34
N LYS A 205 -1.30 17.83 1.43
CA LYS A 205 -0.04 17.82 0.68
C LYS A 205 -0.12 18.59 -0.66
N LEU A 206 -1.24 19.27 -0.92
CA LEU A 206 -1.37 20.30 -1.96
C LEU A 206 -1.37 21.68 -1.30
N ALA A 207 -0.57 22.60 -1.81
CA ALA A 207 -0.54 23.99 -1.37
C ALA A 207 -1.72 24.74 -2.01
N TYR A 208 -2.90 24.62 -1.42
CA TYR A 208 -4.10 25.32 -1.89
C TYR A 208 -3.92 26.82 -1.84
N THR A 209 -4.35 27.52 -2.87
CA THR A 209 -4.23 28.98 -2.98
C THR A 209 -5.45 29.71 -2.41
N SER A 210 -6.65 29.13 -2.54
CA SER A 210 -7.90 29.66 -1.97
C SER A 210 -7.94 29.53 -0.44
N HIS A 211 -7.34 28.46 0.10
CA HIS A 211 -7.33 28.11 1.52
C HIS A 211 -5.90 27.74 1.96
N PRO A 212 -4.94 28.70 1.98
CA PRO A 212 -3.52 28.41 2.14
C PRO A 212 -3.14 27.85 3.51
N GLU A 213 -4.01 27.99 4.52
CA GLU A 213 -3.81 27.38 5.82
C GLU A 213 -3.94 25.85 5.81
N ILE A 214 -4.71 25.29 4.86
CA ILE A 214 -4.91 23.84 4.76
C ILE A 214 -3.62 23.16 4.32
N GLY A 215 -2.93 23.72 3.31
CA GLY A 215 -1.69 23.13 2.79
C GLY A 215 -0.61 23.02 3.87
N ALA A 216 -0.06 21.83 4.05
CA ALA A 216 0.99 21.54 5.02
C ALA A 216 2.35 22.14 4.62
N PRO A 217 3.30 22.32 5.55
CA PRO A 217 4.69 22.61 5.20
C PRO A 217 5.25 21.54 4.25
N GLY A 218 5.86 21.97 3.13
CA GLY A 218 6.37 21.05 2.11
C GLY A 218 5.33 20.45 1.17
N ALA A 219 4.07 20.93 1.23
CA ALA A 219 3.05 20.58 0.25
C ALA A 219 3.47 21.01 -1.16
N PHE A 220 3.17 20.19 -2.16
CA PHE A 220 3.43 20.54 -3.55
C PHE A 220 2.54 21.68 -4.03
N THR A 221 3.09 22.56 -4.84
CA THR A 221 2.30 23.61 -5.51
C THR A 221 1.46 23.03 -6.64
N ILE A 222 0.48 23.82 -7.11
CA ILE A 222 -0.35 23.46 -8.27
C ILE A 222 0.55 23.20 -9.49
N GLU A 223 1.58 24.02 -9.71
CA GLU A 223 2.51 23.88 -10.83
C GLU A 223 3.35 22.60 -10.75
N GLU A 224 3.80 22.23 -9.55
CA GLU A 224 4.53 20.98 -9.33
C GLU A 224 3.63 19.78 -9.60
N MET A 225 2.37 19.81 -9.17
CA MET A 225 1.40 18.75 -9.47
C MET A 225 1.07 18.68 -10.96
N GLN A 226 0.98 19.82 -11.66
CA GLN A 226 0.85 19.84 -13.12
C GLN A 226 2.07 19.23 -13.81
N GLU A 227 3.27 19.41 -13.27
CA GLU A 227 4.47 18.73 -13.78
C GLU A 227 4.38 17.21 -13.62
N PHE A 228 3.95 16.73 -12.45
CA PHE A 228 3.72 15.30 -12.25
C PHE A 228 2.64 14.75 -13.18
N THR A 229 1.57 15.50 -13.39
CA THR A 229 0.48 15.10 -14.30
C THR A 229 0.98 14.97 -15.75
N ARG A 230 1.77 15.92 -16.22
CA ARG A 230 2.40 15.83 -17.55
C ARG A 230 3.36 14.64 -17.65
N TYR A 231 4.18 14.45 -16.60
CA TYR A 231 5.13 13.34 -16.53
C TYR A 231 4.42 11.99 -16.53
N ALA A 232 3.36 11.82 -15.74
CA ALA A 232 2.55 10.60 -15.72
C ALA A 232 1.96 10.28 -17.10
N LYS A 233 1.44 11.31 -17.80
CA LYS A 233 0.91 11.17 -19.15
C LYS A 233 1.95 10.69 -20.17
N GLU A 234 3.23 11.08 -20.03
CA GLU A 234 4.31 10.54 -20.86
C GLU A 234 4.54 9.04 -20.66
N TYR A 235 4.07 8.49 -19.54
CA TYR A 235 4.10 7.07 -19.19
C TYR A 235 2.74 6.40 -19.32
N HIS A 236 1.79 7.03 -20.04
CA HIS A 236 0.43 6.52 -20.25
C HIS A 236 -0.34 6.27 -18.95
N ILE A 237 -0.08 7.10 -17.94
CA ILE A 237 -0.76 7.07 -16.66
C ILE A 237 -1.56 8.37 -16.49
N GLU A 238 -2.84 8.23 -16.17
CA GLU A 238 -3.68 9.32 -15.71
C GLU A 238 -3.44 9.57 -14.22
N LEU A 239 -3.22 10.82 -13.83
CA LEU A 239 -3.16 11.23 -12.45
C LEU A 239 -4.53 11.77 -12.03
N THR A 240 -5.27 10.99 -11.26
CA THR A 240 -6.61 11.32 -10.75
C THR A 240 -6.50 11.88 -9.34
N PRO A 241 -6.96 13.11 -9.09
CA PRO A 241 -6.93 13.68 -7.73
C PRO A 241 -7.96 13.02 -6.84
N LEU A 242 -7.58 12.72 -5.58
CA LEU A 242 -8.50 12.36 -4.52
C LEU A 242 -8.43 13.42 -3.43
N VAL A 243 -9.54 14.13 -3.24
CA VAL A 243 -9.73 15.11 -2.17
C VAL A 243 -11.00 14.75 -1.41
N GLN A 244 -10.84 14.32 -0.18
CA GLN A 244 -11.94 13.90 0.70
C GLN A 244 -13.03 14.96 0.84
N GLY A 245 -14.28 14.51 0.82
CA GLY A 245 -15.43 15.40 0.76
C GLY A 245 -16.30 15.44 2.01
N LEU A 246 -16.91 14.38 2.46
CA LEU A 246 -17.87 14.39 3.57
C LEU A 246 -17.24 13.89 4.88
N GLY A 247 -16.72 12.66 4.88
CA GLY A 247 -15.91 12.10 5.96
C GLY A 247 -14.40 12.28 5.69
N HIS A 248 -13.55 11.89 6.61
CA HIS A 248 -12.09 11.98 6.53
C HIS A 248 -11.54 13.39 6.28
N VAL A 249 -12.23 14.42 6.75
CA VAL A 249 -11.89 15.82 6.44
C VAL A 249 -11.22 16.56 7.61
N SER A 250 -10.61 15.81 8.51
CA SER A 250 -9.89 16.36 9.66
C SER A 250 -8.74 17.29 9.26
N PHE A 251 -8.11 17.07 8.11
CA PHE A 251 -7.08 17.97 7.59
C PHE A 251 -7.59 19.39 7.31
N ILE A 252 -8.89 19.55 7.11
CA ILE A 252 -9.60 20.83 6.96
C ILE A 252 -10.20 21.27 8.29
N LEU A 253 -11.06 20.42 8.88
CA LEU A 253 -11.89 20.79 10.02
C LEU A 253 -11.12 20.97 11.35
N LYS A 254 -9.84 20.54 11.42
CA LYS A 254 -8.94 20.86 12.54
C LYS A 254 -8.73 22.36 12.73
N TRP A 255 -8.89 23.15 11.67
CA TRP A 255 -8.69 24.59 11.71
C TRP A 255 -9.87 25.32 12.32
N PRO A 256 -9.67 26.23 13.30
CA PRO A 256 -10.74 26.88 14.04
C PRO A 256 -11.77 27.63 13.19
N GLN A 257 -11.35 28.23 12.06
CA GLN A 257 -12.23 28.98 11.16
C GLN A 257 -13.28 28.11 10.47
N TYR A 258 -13.03 26.80 10.34
CA TYR A 258 -13.96 25.83 9.70
C TYR A 258 -14.82 25.06 10.70
N ARG A 259 -14.68 25.36 12.00
CA ARG A 259 -15.44 24.65 13.06
C ARG A 259 -16.96 24.67 12.83
N HIS A 260 -17.48 25.75 12.30
CA HIS A 260 -18.92 25.94 12.03
C HIS A 260 -19.45 25.02 10.91
N LEU A 261 -18.57 24.37 10.15
CA LEU A 261 -18.92 23.42 9.08
C LEU A 261 -19.01 21.99 9.57
N ARG A 262 -18.62 21.71 10.80
CA ARG A 262 -18.62 20.36 11.38
C ARG A 262 -20.02 19.81 11.58
N GLU A 263 -20.20 18.52 11.33
CA GLU A 263 -21.43 17.83 11.73
C GLU A 263 -21.56 17.77 13.27
N VAL A 264 -20.44 17.56 13.98
CA VAL A 264 -20.38 17.57 15.44
C VAL A 264 -19.34 18.59 15.90
N ASP A 265 -19.73 19.54 16.72
CA ASP A 265 -18.91 20.71 17.08
C ASP A 265 -17.55 20.36 17.73
N ASP A 266 -17.47 19.28 18.50
CA ASP A 266 -16.24 18.81 19.13
C ASP A 266 -15.50 17.70 18.38
N SER A 267 -15.93 17.40 17.14
CA SER A 267 -15.27 16.49 16.21
C SER A 267 -14.86 17.22 14.93
N ASP A 268 -13.69 16.91 14.41
CA ASP A 268 -13.20 17.42 13.13
C ASP A 268 -13.24 16.37 12.01
N TRP A 269 -14.00 15.29 12.20
CA TRP A 269 -14.03 14.16 11.30
C TRP A 269 -14.89 14.37 10.04
N GLU A 270 -16.05 15.05 10.20
CA GLU A 270 -17.09 15.05 9.18
C GLU A 270 -17.74 16.41 9.00
N PHE A 271 -18.02 16.79 7.76
CA PHE A 271 -18.78 17.97 7.41
C PHE A 271 -20.29 17.80 7.67
N CYS A 272 -20.95 18.89 8.00
CA CYS A 272 -22.42 18.98 7.91
C CYS A 272 -22.84 19.17 6.43
N PRO A 273 -23.54 18.20 5.79
CA PRO A 273 -23.96 18.32 4.40
C PRO A 273 -25.09 19.35 4.16
N LEU A 274 -25.65 19.91 5.22
CA LEU A 274 -26.68 20.95 5.17
C LEU A 274 -26.16 22.36 5.44
N GLU A 275 -24.84 22.54 5.62
CA GLU A 275 -24.19 23.84 5.66
C GLU A 275 -23.71 24.23 4.25
N ASP A 276 -24.17 25.38 3.73
CA ASP A 276 -23.79 25.81 2.39
C ASP A 276 -22.28 26.09 2.29
N GLY A 277 -21.66 26.63 3.35
CA GLY A 277 -20.22 26.84 3.41
C GLY A 277 -19.38 25.58 3.24
N THR A 278 -19.92 24.37 3.51
CA THR A 278 -19.27 23.11 3.20
C THR A 278 -18.99 22.97 1.69
N TYR A 279 -19.97 23.36 0.87
CA TYR A 279 -19.82 23.27 -0.58
C TYR A 279 -18.97 24.36 -1.15
N ASP A 280 -19.07 25.59 -0.63
CA ASP A 280 -18.23 26.70 -1.06
C ASP A 280 -16.75 26.33 -0.88
N LEU A 281 -16.39 25.81 0.31
CA LEU A 281 -15.03 25.36 0.60
C LEU A 281 -14.60 24.17 -0.28
N LEU A 282 -15.41 23.11 -0.34
CA LEU A 282 -15.04 21.90 -1.09
C LEU A 282 -14.94 22.17 -2.60
N PHE A 283 -15.78 23.02 -3.15
CA PHE A 283 -15.71 23.38 -4.57
C PHE A 283 -14.41 24.12 -4.90
N ASP A 284 -13.98 25.03 -4.03
CA ASP A 284 -12.67 25.69 -4.18
C ASP A 284 -11.53 24.66 -4.19
N LEU A 285 -11.50 23.71 -3.23
CA LEU A 285 -10.45 22.69 -3.15
C LEU A 285 -10.50 21.71 -4.34
N TRP A 286 -11.68 21.28 -4.77
CA TRP A 286 -11.82 20.40 -5.93
C TRP A 286 -11.48 21.10 -7.24
N ASP A 287 -11.82 22.37 -7.41
CA ASP A 287 -11.49 23.14 -8.60
C ASP A 287 -9.96 23.31 -8.70
N GLU A 288 -9.26 23.62 -7.59
CA GLU A 288 -7.80 23.66 -7.55
C GLU A 288 -7.15 22.27 -7.78
N ALA A 289 -7.76 21.21 -7.27
CA ALA A 289 -7.29 19.85 -7.54
C ALA A 289 -7.43 19.50 -9.03
N MET A 290 -8.49 19.93 -9.69
CA MET A 290 -8.67 19.76 -11.14
C MET A 290 -7.68 20.62 -11.94
N GLU A 291 -7.36 21.83 -11.46
CA GLU A 291 -6.31 22.68 -12.03
C GLU A 291 -4.92 22.04 -11.91
N ALA A 292 -4.64 21.41 -10.77
CA ALA A 292 -3.40 20.67 -10.51
C ALA A 292 -3.22 19.44 -11.41
N THR A 293 -4.32 18.87 -11.94
CA THR A 293 -4.33 17.65 -12.76
C THR A 293 -4.94 17.85 -14.14
N PRO A 294 -4.34 18.71 -15.00
CA PRO A 294 -4.91 19.06 -16.29
C PRO A 294 -5.02 17.85 -17.23
N GLY A 295 -6.21 17.65 -17.80
CA GLY A 295 -6.48 16.56 -18.75
C GLY A 295 -6.76 15.21 -18.12
N SER A 296 -6.89 15.12 -16.79
CA SER A 296 -7.47 13.98 -16.12
C SER A 296 -8.96 13.86 -16.44
N GLU A 297 -9.45 12.65 -16.67
CA GLU A 297 -10.87 12.37 -16.93
C GLU A 297 -11.68 12.25 -15.63
N TYR A 298 -11.01 11.90 -14.52
CA TYR A 298 -11.65 11.56 -13.26
C TYR A 298 -11.27 12.53 -12.12
N ILE A 299 -12.12 12.57 -11.11
CA ILE A 299 -11.86 13.10 -9.78
C ILE A 299 -12.49 12.19 -8.74
N HIS A 300 -11.77 11.90 -7.66
CA HIS A 300 -12.27 11.11 -6.55
C HIS A 300 -12.56 12.01 -5.35
N ILE A 301 -13.78 11.94 -4.81
CA ILE A 301 -14.22 12.79 -3.69
C ILE A 301 -14.23 12.05 -2.34
N GLY A 302 -13.68 10.86 -2.25
CA GLY A 302 -13.63 10.07 -1.02
C GLY A 302 -14.99 9.76 -0.45
N SER A 303 -15.36 10.47 0.61
CA SER A 303 -16.71 10.51 1.22
C SER A 303 -17.13 9.23 1.95
N ASP A 304 -16.18 8.44 2.42
CA ASP A 304 -16.39 7.22 3.19
C ASP A 304 -16.46 7.48 4.71
N GLU A 305 -16.83 6.43 5.43
CA GLU A 305 -16.87 6.38 6.91
C GLU A 305 -17.59 7.55 7.59
N THR A 306 -18.74 7.93 7.07
CA THR A 306 -19.57 9.02 7.58
C THR A 306 -20.34 8.61 8.85
N PHE A 307 -19.59 8.40 9.95
CA PHE A 307 -20.13 7.90 11.22
C PHE A 307 -20.95 8.93 12.01
N GLU A 308 -20.76 10.21 11.72
CA GLU A 308 -21.38 11.33 12.43
C GLU A 308 -22.59 11.90 11.69
N LEU A 309 -22.86 11.44 10.48
CA LEU A 309 -23.93 11.93 9.62
C LEU A 309 -25.31 11.83 10.29
N GLY A 310 -26.00 12.94 10.36
CA GLY A 310 -27.32 13.04 10.99
C GLY A 310 -27.29 13.31 12.50
N LEU A 311 -26.15 13.67 13.08
CA LEU A 311 -26.04 13.95 14.52
C LEU A 311 -26.31 15.41 14.89
N CYS A 312 -26.03 16.38 14.01
CA CYS A 312 -26.40 17.78 14.29
C CYS A 312 -27.94 17.96 14.24
N GLU A 313 -28.41 19.06 14.78
CA GLU A 313 -29.85 19.31 14.85
C GLU A 313 -30.51 19.40 13.46
N LYS A 314 -29.86 20.10 12.52
CA LYS A 314 -30.34 20.26 11.12
C LYS A 314 -30.37 18.92 10.39
N CYS A 315 -29.26 18.17 10.43
CA CYS A 315 -29.15 16.89 9.77
C CYS A 315 -30.08 15.84 10.37
N ARG A 316 -30.25 15.83 11.70
CA ARG A 316 -31.19 14.94 12.39
C ARG A 316 -32.61 15.18 11.93
N ALA A 317 -33.04 16.44 11.84
CA ALA A 317 -34.36 16.78 11.34
C ALA A 317 -34.56 16.27 9.89
N LYS A 318 -33.58 16.48 9.03
CA LYS A 318 -33.64 16.02 7.63
C LYS A 318 -33.53 14.50 7.51
N ALA A 319 -32.70 13.86 8.32
CA ALA A 319 -32.58 12.39 8.36
C ALA A 319 -33.87 11.70 8.77
N ASN A 320 -34.71 12.32 9.58
CA ASN A 320 -36.06 11.79 9.91
C ASN A 320 -36.96 11.72 8.66
N GLU A 321 -36.73 12.56 7.65
CA GLU A 321 -37.51 12.57 6.41
C GLU A 321 -36.95 11.58 5.36
N ILE A 322 -35.62 11.55 5.16
CA ILE A 322 -34.96 10.86 4.05
C ILE A 322 -33.96 9.79 4.48
N GLY A 323 -33.65 9.67 5.78
CA GLY A 323 -32.61 8.79 6.31
C GLY A 323 -31.19 9.37 6.15
N ASN A 324 -30.20 8.77 6.84
CA ASN A 324 -28.80 9.15 6.70
C ASN A 324 -28.30 8.88 5.27
N SER A 325 -28.70 7.76 4.65
CA SER A 325 -28.41 7.49 3.25
C SER A 325 -28.93 8.58 2.31
N GLY A 326 -30.08 9.19 2.64
CA GLY A 326 -30.62 10.33 1.90
C GLY A 326 -29.77 11.60 2.06
N LEU A 327 -29.23 11.86 3.25
CA LEU A 327 -28.29 12.97 3.48
C LEU A 327 -27.00 12.77 2.68
N TYR A 328 -26.45 11.55 2.69
CA TYR A 328 -25.29 11.20 1.89
C TYR A 328 -25.54 11.43 0.39
N HIS A 329 -26.68 10.96 -0.11
CA HIS A 329 -27.06 11.15 -1.50
C HIS A 329 -27.25 12.64 -1.87
N LEU A 330 -27.80 13.46 -0.98
CA LEU A 330 -27.88 14.92 -1.21
C LEU A 330 -26.49 15.52 -1.37
N PHE A 331 -25.55 15.12 -0.52
CA PHE A 331 -24.16 15.56 -0.64
C PHE A 331 -23.54 15.12 -1.97
N ALA A 332 -23.56 13.82 -2.25
CA ALA A 332 -22.99 13.25 -3.48
C ALA A 332 -23.59 13.87 -4.75
N GLY A 333 -24.91 14.08 -4.77
CA GLY A 333 -25.58 14.72 -5.91
C GLY A 333 -25.21 16.20 -6.11
N LYS A 334 -25.00 16.97 -5.01
CA LYS A 334 -24.50 18.36 -5.13
C LYS A 334 -23.04 18.37 -5.63
N ALA A 335 -22.19 17.47 -5.12
CA ALA A 335 -20.81 17.32 -5.59
C ALA A 335 -20.77 16.94 -7.07
N ALA A 336 -21.49 15.90 -7.46
CA ALA A 336 -21.57 15.44 -8.85
C ALA A 336 -22.06 16.57 -9.79
N LYS A 337 -23.07 17.31 -9.40
CA LYS A 337 -23.60 18.43 -10.21
C LYS A 337 -22.57 19.51 -10.49
N HIS A 338 -21.65 19.78 -9.54
CA HIS A 338 -20.56 20.70 -9.74
C HIS A 338 -19.48 20.10 -10.67
N LEU A 339 -19.01 18.91 -10.35
CA LEU A 339 -17.83 18.30 -10.95
C LEU A 339 -18.05 17.65 -12.33
N LYS A 340 -19.22 17.10 -12.59
CA LYS A 340 -19.51 16.37 -13.84
C LYS A 340 -19.43 17.19 -15.12
N LYS A 341 -19.36 18.50 -15.02
CA LYS A 341 -19.12 19.40 -16.16
C LYS A 341 -17.71 19.24 -16.71
N SER A 342 -16.78 18.77 -15.90
CA SER A 342 -15.35 18.71 -16.18
C SER A 342 -14.74 17.33 -15.97
N ARG A 343 -15.28 16.51 -15.06
CA ARG A 343 -14.73 15.21 -14.64
C ARG A 343 -15.81 14.16 -14.40
N LYS A 344 -15.46 12.89 -14.55
CA LYS A 344 -16.21 11.77 -13.98
C LYS A 344 -15.93 11.67 -12.49
N VAL A 345 -16.95 11.46 -11.67
CA VAL A 345 -16.84 11.55 -10.21
C VAL A 345 -16.81 10.16 -9.56
N MET A 346 -15.75 9.87 -8.84
CA MET A 346 -15.55 8.65 -8.08
C MET A 346 -15.78 8.89 -6.58
N LEU A 347 -16.24 7.87 -5.87
CA LEU A 347 -16.38 7.88 -4.39
C LEU A 347 -16.21 6.47 -3.85
N TRP A 348 -15.83 6.38 -2.55
CA TRP A 348 -15.57 5.08 -1.91
C TRP A 348 -16.85 4.35 -1.51
N GLU A 349 -17.88 5.09 -1.09
CA GLU A 349 -19.14 4.51 -0.68
C GLU A 349 -20.25 4.74 -1.71
N ARG A 350 -21.26 3.90 -1.63
CA ARG A 350 -22.43 4.02 -2.49
C ARG A 350 -23.40 5.04 -1.93
N PRO A 351 -23.85 6.00 -2.73
CA PRO A 351 -24.86 6.96 -2.30
C PRO A 351 -26.19 6.34 -1.88
N MET A 352 -26.41 5.05 -2.16
CA MET A 352 -27.71 4.37 -2.02
C MET A 352 -27.73 3.33 -0.89
N GLY A 353 -26.70 3.29 -0.02
CA GLY A 353 -26.57 2.31 1.06
C GLY A 353 -26.13 0.92 0.56
N TRP A 354 -25.85 0.01 1.49
CA TRP A 354 -25.22 -1.30 1.27
C TRP A 354 -25.95 -2.24 0.31
N LYS A 355 -27.20 -1.90 -0.12
CA LYS A 355 -28.01 -2.78 -0.96
C LYS A 355 -28.91 -1.94 -1.87
N MET A 356 -28.51 -1.71 -3.09
CA MET A 356 -29.31 -1.07 -4.14
C MET A 356 -30.71 -1.69 -4.23
N SER A 357 -30.80 -3.03 -4.24
CA SER A 357 -32.03 -3.78 -4.33
C SER A 357 -32.86 -3.83 -3.03
N ARG A 358 -32.29 -3.51 -1.87
CA ARG A 358 -32.94 -3.72 -0.57
C ARG A 358 -33.32 -2.45 0.20
N SER A 359 -32.79 -1.30 -0.18
CA SER A 359 -33.13 -0.01 0.42
C SER A 359 -32.96 1.09 -0.59
N PRO A 360 -33.80 1.16 -1.63
CA PRO A 360 -33.83 2.34 -2.47
C PRO A 360 -34.15 3.54 -1.55
N ILE A 361 -33.38 4.60 -1.70
CA ILE A 361 -33.69 5.88 -1.06
C ILE A 361 -35.07 6.28 -1.60
N LYS A 362 -36.06 6.27 -0.74
CA LYS A 362 -37.43 6.58 -1.17
C LYS A 362 -37.49 7.94 -1.86
N ASN A 363 -38.01 7.95 -3.08
CA ASN A 363 -38.25 9.13 -3.89
C ASN A 363 -36.99 9.86 -4.40
N MET A 364 -35.85 9.19 -4.50
CA MET A 364 -34.66 9.74 -5.15
C MET A 364 -34.24 8.83 -6.30
N GLU A 365 -34.02 9.42 -7.47
CA GLU A 365 -33.50 8.72 -8.64
C GLU A 365 -32.00 8.45 -8.45
N PRO A 366 -31.48 7.30 -8.95
CA PRO A 366 -30.04 7.05 -8.98
C PRO A 366 -29.30 8.12 -9.78
N ASP A 367 -28.22 8.66 -9.23
CA ASP A 367 -27.31 9.54 -9.98
C ASP A 367 -26.22 8.70 -10.62
N ASN A 368 -26.46 8.22 -11.84
CA ASN A 368 -25.53 7.37 -12.59
C ASN A 368 -24.37 8.13 -13.25
N ASP A 369 -24.22 9.42 -12.98
CA ASP A 369 -23.01 10.17 -13.26
C ASP A 369 -21.87 9.86 -12.26
N LEU A 370 -22.18 9.12 -11.17
CA LEU A 370 -21.22 8.68 -10.17
C LEU A 370 -20.66 7.30 -10.50
N ILE A 371 -19.37 7.11 -10.31
CA ILE A 371 -18.69 5.82 -10.47
C ILE A 371 -18.73 5.09 -9.13
N LEU A 372 -19.24 3.87 -9.16
CA LEU A 372 -19.33 3.02 -7.97
C LEU A 372 -18.06 2.20 -7.81
N THR A 373 -17.52 2.18 -6.59
CA THR A 373 -16.46 1.25 -6.23
C THR A 373 -17.04 0.10 -5.39
N GLU A 374 -16.80 -1.14 -5.82
CA GLU A 374 -17.37 -2.33 -5.22
C GLU A 374 -16.31 -3.24 -4.67
N GLU A 375 -16.35 -3.43 -3.36
CA GLU A 375 -15.58 -4.47 -2.69
C GLU A 375 -16.17 -5.84 -3.04
N TYR A 376 -15.48 -6.57 -3.89
CA TYR A 376 -15.89 -7.90 -4.32
C TYR A 376 -15.21 -8.99 -3.47
N HIS A 377 -15.91 -9.52 -2.50
CA HIS A 377 -15.48 -10.70 -1.78
C HIS A 377 -16.27 -11.92 -2.21
N TYR A 378 -15.74 -12.76 -3.13
CA TYR A 378 -16.21 -14.14 -3.40
C TYR A 378 -17.71 -14.40 -3.45
N ASN A 379 -18.54 -13.37 -3.48
CA ASN A 379 -19.96 -13.54 -3.30
C ASN A 379 -20.67 -13.45 -4.63
N LYS A 380 -21.24 -14.57 -5.07
CA LYS A 380 -22.11 -14.62 -6.25
C LYS A 380 -23.18 -13.52 -6.25
N ALA A 381 -23.63 -13.08 -5.07
CA ALA A 381 -24.55 -11.96 -4.91
C ALA A 381 -23.95 -10.61 -5.31
N ALA A 382 -22.62 -10.44 -5.26
CA ALA A 382 -21.99 -9.20 -5.71
C ALA A 382 -22.05 -9.04 -7.22
N PHE A 383 -21.88 -10.12 -8.00
CA PHE A 383 -22.05 -10.04 -9.47
C PHE A 383 -23.46 -9.67 -9.89
N GLU A 384 -24.50 -10.19 -9.23
CA GLU A 384 -25.87 -9.80 -9.53
C GLU A 384 -26.10 -8.32 -9.23
N TYR A 385 -25.49 -7.83 -8.14
CA TYR A 385 -25.52 -6.42 -7.81
C TYR A 385 -24.81 -5.53 -8.85
N VAL A 386 -23.61 -5.94 -9.30
CA VAL A 386 -22.88 -5.20 -10.35
C VAL A 386 -23.68 -5.18 -11.65
N LYS A 387 -24.33 -6.28 -12.03
CA LYS A 387 -25.22 -6.29 -13.19
C LYS A 387 -26.38 -5.30 -13.04
N GLU A 388 -27.02 -5.27 -11.86
CA GLU A 388 -28.08 -4.31 -11.58
C GLU A 388 -27.59 -2.86 -11.70
N ALA A 389 -26.39 -2.57 -11.18
CA ALA A 389 -25.77 -1.25 -11.32
C ALA A 389 -25.48 -0.90 -12.79
N LYS A 390 -24.96 -1.85 -13.57
CA LYS A 390 -24.72 -1.67 -15.01
C LYS A 390 -26.01 -1.46 -15.77
N ASP A 391 -27.09 -2.19 -15.45
CA ASP A 391 -28.42 -2.03 -16.06
C ASP A 391 -29.02 -0.65 -15.76
N LEU A 392 -28.65 -0.03 -14.63
CA LEU A 392 -29.00 1.36 -14.27
C LEU A 392 -28.08 2.39 -14.92
N GLY A 393 -27.04 1.98 -15.65
CA GLY A 393 -26.12 2.85 -16.38
C GLY A 393 -24.90 3.33 -15.61
N PHE A 394 -24.60 2.76 -14.43
CA PHE A 394 -23.40 3.10 -13.69
C PHE A 394 -22.13 2.53 -14.33
N GLU A 395 -21.02 3.27 -14.25
CA GLU A 395 -19.69 2.70 -14.31
C GLU A 395 -19.37 2.07 -12.95
N VAL A 396 -18.74 0.88 -12.96
CA VAL A 396 -18.42 0.14 -11.72
C VAL A 396 -16.97 -0.30 -11.74
N PHE A 397 -16.23 0.08 -10.70
CA PHE A 397 -14.85 -0.34 -10.49
C PHE A 397 -14.82 -1.41 -9.41
N VAL A 398 -14.02 -2.47 -9.61
CA VAL A 398 -13.73 -3.41 -8.54
C VAL A 398 -12.75 -2.76 -7.56
N TYR A 399 -13.08 -2.82 -6.29
CA TYR A 399 -12.28 -2.30 -5.20
C TYR A 399 -11.49 -3.43 -4.55
N ASP A 400 -10.17 -3.32 -4.54
CA ASP A 400 -9.24 -4.27 -3.94
C ASP A 400 -8.53 -3.62 -2.75
N PRO A 401 -9.08 -3.80 -1.53
CA PRO A 401 -8.57 -3.12 -0.35
C PRO A 401 -7.31 -3.75 0.21
N ASN A 402 -6.30 -2.93 0.46
CA ASN A 402 -5.13 -3.28 1.25
C ASN A 402 -4.99 -2.31 2.43
N PRO A 403 -5.58 -2.62 3.58
CA PRO A 403 -5.47 -1.76 4.74
C PRO A 403 -4.05 -1.81 5.33
N GLY A 404 -3.40 -0.65 5.45
CA GLY A 404 -2.10 -0.46 6.11
C GLY A 404 -2.22 -0.35 7.62
N LEU A 405 -3.02 -1.21 8.21
CA LEU A 405 -3.22 -1.26 9.67
C LEU A 405 -2.14 -2.08 10.38
N GLU A 406 -1.36 -2.82 9.64
CA GLU A 406 -0.19 -3.52 10.14
C GLU A 406 0.95 -2.53 10.33
N PRO A 407 1.63 -2.59 11.50
CA PRO A 407 2.52 -1.50 11.86
C PRO A 407 3.83 -1.42 11.08
N LEU A 408 4.29 -2.51 10.46
CA LEU A 408 5.61 -2.55 9.82
C LEU A 408 5.62 -3.17 8.42
N PHE A 409 4.79 -4.18 8.16
CA PHE A 409 4.78 -4.94 6.91
C PHE A 409 3.41 -5.52 6.64
N LEU A 410 2.97 -5.54 5.37
CA LEU A 410 1.66 -6.05 5.00
C LEU A 410 1.55 -7.58 5.16
N PRO A 411 0.37 -8.10 5.51
CA PRO A 411 0.15 -9.53 5.69
C PRO A 411 -0.05 -10.24 4.34
N TYR A 412 1.01 -10.38 3.54
CA TYR A 412 0.91 -10.98 2.21
C TYR A 412 0.56 -12.46 2.22
N HIS A 413 1.12 -13.23 3.15
CA HIS A 413 1.05 -14.69 3.13
C HIS A 413 0.03 -15.27 4.11
N PHE A 414 -0.27 -14.59 5.17
CA PHE A 414 -1.19 -15.04 6.19
C PHE A 414 -1.78 -13.88 6.98
N LYS A 415 -2.94 -14.14 7.55
CA LYS A 415 -3.68 -13.18 8.36
C LYS A 415 -2.95 -12.88 9.66
N LEU A 416 -2.75 -11.60 9.97
CA LEU A 416 -2.12 -11.17 11.22
C LEU A 416 -3.10 -11.05 12.38
N ARG A 417 -4.37 -10.69 12.13
CA ARG A 417 -5.35 -10.43 13.18
C ARG A 417 -6.72 -11.01 12.87
N GLY A 418 -7.40 -11.49 13.93
CA GLY A 418 -8.70 -12.13 13.86
C GLY A 418 -9.88 -11.25 13.40
N ARG A 419 -9.67 -9.99 13.04
CA ARG A 419 -10.73 -9.05 12.64
C ARG A 419 -10.87 -8.84 11.14
N THR A 420 -9.86 -9.15 10.34
CA THR A 420 -10.01 -9.09 8.90
C THR A 420 -10.87 -10.26 8.46
N ARG A 421 -11.84 -10.04 7.57
CA ARG A 421 -12.65 -11.09 6.95
C ARG A 421 -11.87 -11.94 5.95
N ILE A 422 -10.59 -11.73 5.88
CA ILE A 422 -9.63 -12.28 4.97
C ILE A 422 -9.02 -13.50 5.64
N ASP A 423 -9.35 -14.68 5.18
CA ASP A 423 -8.83 -15.94 5.75
C ASP A 423 -7.42 -16.26 5.25
N ASP A 424 -7.01 -15.63 4.17
CA ASP A 424 -5.71 -15.74 3.50
C ASP A 424 -4.98 -14.38 3.49
N GLY A 425 -3.72 -14.32 3.13
CA GLY A 425 -2.97 -13.07 3.04
C GLY A 425 -3.43 -12.14 1.92
N SER A 426 -3.01 -10.88 1.95
CA SER A 426 -3.42 -9.83 1.01
C SER A 426 -3.23 -10.22 -0.45
N MET A 427 -2.11 -10.88 -0.81
CA MET A 427 -1.84 -11.31 -2.18
C MET A 427 -2.92 -12.28 -2.70
N LYS A 428 -3.32 -13.25 -1.88
CA LYS A 428 -4.39 -14.20 -2.26
C LYS A 428 -5.75 -13.54 -2.35
N ASN A 429 -6.00 -12.53 -1.52
CA ASN A 429 -7.23 -11.75 -1.61
C ASN A 429 -7.31 -10.95 -2.88
N SER A 430 -6.26 -10.19 -3.22
CA SER A 430 -6.18 -9.45 -4.47
C SER A 430 -6.42 -10.36 -5.67
N TYR A 431 -5.77 -11.53 -5.70
CA TYR A 431 -6.03 -12.53 -6.72
C TYR A 431 -7.50 -12.95 -6.80
N ASN A 432 -8.08 -13.30 -5.66
CA ASN A 432 -9.46 -13.79 -5.60
C ASN A 432 -10.51 -12.70 -5.84
N THR A 433 -10.15 -11.43 -5.68
CA THR A 433 -10.99 -10.29 -5.98
C THR A 433 -10.87 -9.90 -7.45
N VAL A 434 -9.65 -9.69 -7.93
CA VAL A 434 -9.38 -9.07 -9.23
C VAL A 434 -9.52 -10.07 -10.39
N ALA A 435 -8.99 -11.31 -10.27
CA ALA A 435 -9.03 -12.27 -11.35
C ALA A 435 -10.47 -12.65 -11.77
N PRO A 436 -11.39 -12.99 -10.84
CA PRO A 436 -12.78 -13.24 -11.22
C PRO A 436 -13.51 -12.00 -11.75
N ALA A 437 -13.17 -10.80 -11.24
CA ALA A 437 -13.73 -9.56 -11.75
C ALA A 437 -13.32 -9.34 -13.22
N ALA A 438 -12.04 -9.49 -13.53
CA ALA A 438 -11.50 -9.41 -14.88
C ALA A 438 -12.16 -10.43 -15.83
N GLN A 439 -12.25 -11.68 -15.42
CA GLN A 439 -12.90 -12.75 -16.22
C GLN A 439 -14.40 -12.52 -16.42
N SER A 440 -15.06 -11.78 -15.54
CA SER A 440 -16.49 -11.54 -15.64
C SER A 440 -16.87 -10.58 -16.79
N GLY A 441 -15.98 -9.68 -17.18
CA GLY A 441 -16.23 -8.61 -18.14
C GLY A 441 -17.29 -7.58 -17.70
N LEU A 442 -17.60 -7.51 -16.39
CA LEU A 442 -18.63 -6.62 -15.85
C LEU A 442 -18.08 -5.27 -15.39
N PHE A 443 -16.80 -5.21 -15.02
CA PHE A 443 -16.19 -4.03 -14.41
C PHE A 443 -15.51 -3.15 -15.45
N ASP A 444 -15.71 -1.85 -15.34
CA ASP A 444 -15.09 -0.83 -16.19
C ASP A 444 -13.66 -0.53 -15.74
N GLY A 445 -13.41 -0.68 -14.44
CA GLY A 445 -12.10 -0.43 -13.84
C GLY A 445 -11.83 -1.29 -12.61
N MET A 446 -10.60 -1.20 -12.15
CA MET A 446 -10.11 -1.75 -10.90
C MET A 446 -9.30 -0.69 -10.16
N ILE A 447 -9.46 -0.61 -8.85
CA ILE A 447 -8.64 0.21 -7.97
C ILE A 447 -8.08 -0.64 -6.83
N ASN A 448 -6.75 -0.80 -6.77
CA ASN A 448 -6.05 -1.38 -5.64
C ASN A 448 -5.62 -0.26 -4.69
N THR A 449 -5.99 -0.37 -3.43
CA THR A 449 -5.74 0.70 -2.46
C THR A 449 -4.57 0.42 -1.54
N SER A 450 -3.88 1.49 -1.17
CA SER A 450 -2.87 1.51 -0.11
C SER A 450 -3.38 2.40 1.02
N TRP A 451 -4.21 1.84 1.93
CA TRP A 451 -4.65 2.59 3.12
C TRP A 451 -3.48 2.72 4.10
N ASP A 452 -2.72 3.82 3.93
CA ASP A 452 -1.49 4.03 4.70
C ASP A 452 -1.74 4.68 6.07
N ASP A 453 -2.65 4.10 6.85
CA ASP A 453 -2.99 4.60 8.18
C ASP A 453 -1.86 4.42 9.21
N SER A 454 -0.90 3.56 8.93
CA SER A 454 0.25 3.30 9.80
C SER A 454 1.53 4.03 9.40
N GLY A 455 1.53 4.76 8.30
CA GLY A 455 2.71 5.43 7.75
C GLY A 455 3.76 4.44 7.25
N LEU A 456 3.35 3.40 6.53
CA LEU A 456 4.25 2.42 5.93
C LEU A 456 5.08 3.04 4.80
N HIS A 457 6.24 2.44 4.52
CA HIS A 457 6.96 2.77 3.31
C HIS A 457 6.19 2.32 2.06
N ASN A 458 6.25 3.11 0.97
CA ASN A 458 5.56 2.77 -0.28
C ASN A 458 6.00 1.42 -0.86
N GLN A 459 7.22 0.97 -0.54
CA GLN A 459 7.76 -0.34 -0.91
C GLN A 459 6.92 -1.51 -0.38
N MET A 460 6.19 -1.29 0.72
CA MET A 460 5.32 -2.32 1.30
C MET A 460 4.11 -2.65 0.42
N TRP A 461 3.70 -1.75 -0.46
CA TRP A 461 2.52 -1.91 -1.31
C TRP A 461 2.84 -2.57 -2.66
N MET A 462 4.11 -2.64 -3.08
CA MET A 462 4.50 -3.01 -4.43
C MET A 462 4.00 -4.39 -4.86
N LEU A 463 4.13 -5.42 -4.02
CA LEU A 463 3.62 -6.76 -4.36
C LEU A 463 2.09 -6.74 -4.56
N SER A 464 1.35 -5.97 -3.77
CA SER A 464 -0.10 -5.83 -3.92
C SER A 464 -0.46 -5.14 -5.23
N PHE A 465 0.16 -3.99 -5.53
CA PHE A 465 -0.08 -3.25 -6.77
C PHE A 465 0.22 -4.12 -8.00
N VAL A 466 1.33 -4.85 -7.98
CA VAL A 466 1.71 -5.73 -9.09
C VAL A 466 0.81 -6.96 -9.19
N THR A 467 0.29 -7.48 -8.07
CA THR A 467 -0.73 -8.55 -8.09
C THR A 467 -1.99 -8.07 -8.80
N SER A 468 -2.50 -6.90 -8.43
CA SER A 468 -3.70 -6.35 -9.07
C SER A 468 -3.46 -5.98 -10.53
N ALA A 469 -2.28 -5.45 -10.87
CA ALA A 469 -1.88 -5.19 -12.25
C ALA A 469 -1.89 -6.46 -13.10
N GLN A 470 -1.29 -7.55 -12.58
CA GLN A 470 -1.26 -8.85 -13.26
C GLN A 470 -2.66 -9.35 -13.59
N TYR A 471 -3.55 -9.40 -12.59
CA TYR A 471 -4.84 -10.07 -12.74
C TYR A 471 -5.95 -9.18 -13.30
N SER A 472 -5.78 -7.86 -13.30
CA SER A 472 -6.65 -6.93 -14.04
C SER A 472 -6.31 -6.88 -15.53
N TRP A 473 -5.03 -7.09 -15.87
CA TRP A 473 -4.60 -7.22 -17.25
C TRP A 473 -5.03 -8.56 -17.85
N ASN A 474 -4.74 -9.66 -17.15
CA ASN A 474 -5.08 -11.01 -17.56
C ASN A 474 -5.61 -11.82 -16.38
N GLY A 475 -6.94 -11.91 -16.26
CA GLY A 475 -7.60 -12.66 -15.20
C GLY A 475 -7.39 -14.19 -15.26
N ALA A 476 -6.92 -14.71 -16.39
CA ALA A 476 -6.61 -16.12 -16.59
C ALA A 476 -5.10 -16.45 -16.51
N ALA A 477 -4.29 -15.48 -16.11
CA ALA A 477 -2.84 -15.61 -15.97
C ALA A 477 -2.43 -16.76 -15.02
N PRO A 478 -1.15 -17.19 -15.03
CA PRO A 478 -0.65 -18.21 -14.12
C PRO A 478 -1.00 -17.97 -12.65
N GLY A 479 -1.12 -19.05 -11.88
CA GLY A 479 -1.52 -18.97 -10.48
C GLY A 479 -0.50 -18.30 -9.57
N LEU A 480 -0.92 -18.01 -8.33
CA LEU A 480 -0.16 -17.20 -7.38
C LEU A 480 1.26 -17.65 -7.08
N ASP A 481 1.54 -18.95 -7.01
CA ASP A 481 2.90 -19.44 -6.70
C ASP A 481 3.89 -19.08 -7.82
N GLU A 482 3.48 -19.20 -9.07
CA GLU A 482 4.30 -18.79 -10.22
C GLU A 482 4.38 -17.27 -10.32
N PHE A 483 3.28 -16.57 -10.09
CA PHE A 483 3.26 -15.11 -10.07
C PHE A 483 4.21 -14.55 -9.00
N GLU A 484 4.17 -15.06 -7.77
CA GLU A 484 5.02 -14.60 -6.67
C GLU A 484 6.51 -14.76 -7.00
N GLN A 485 6.89 -15.91 -7.54
CA GLN A 485 8.26 -16.14 -7.99
C GLN A 485 8.64 -15.18 -9.12
N SER A 486 7.75 -14.99 -10.08
CA SER A 486 7.96 -14.06 -11.20
C SER A 486 8.07 -12.63 -10.71
N PHE A 487 7.28 -12.22 -9.70
CA PHE A 487 7.41 -10.91 -9.08
C PHE A 487 8.81 -10.70 -8.51
N PHE A 488 9.32 -11.59 -7.69
CA PHE A 488 10.63 -11.42 -7.09
C PHE A 488 11.74 -11.29 -8.14
N PHE A 489 11.71 -12.10 -9.17
CA PHE A 489 12.71 -12.06 -10.23
C PHE A 489 12.58 -10.86 -11.16
N ASN A 490 11.36 -10.44 -11.46
CA ASN A 490 11.09 -9.26 -12.29
C ASN A 490 11.41 -7.96 -11.56
N TYR A 491 11.05 -7.90 -10.26
CA TYR A 491 11.14 -6.70 -9.45
C TYR A 491 12.56 -6.47 -8.90
N TYR A 492 13.21 -7.50 -8.37
CA TYR A 492 14.55 -7.39 -7.77
C TYR A 492 15.69 -7.87 -8.69
N GLY A 493 15.39 -8.75 -9.61
CA GLY A 493 16.36 -9.40 -10.47
C GLY A 493 16.44 -10.91 -10.28
N LYS A 494 16.92 -11.62 -11.32
CA LYS A 494 16.86 -13.09 -11.40
C LYS A 494 17.74 -13.85 -10.41
N ASP A 495 18.71 -13.17 -9.79
CA ASP A 495 19.71 -13.80 -8.94
C ASP A 495 19.37 -13.72 -7.44
N VAL A 496 18.22 -13.08 -7.08
CA VAL A 496 17.75 -13.01 -5.70
C VAL A 496 17.33 -14.39 -5.17
N VAL A 497 17.54 -14.60 -3.87
CA VAL A 497 17.29 -15.89 -3.20
C VAL A 497 16.44 -15.70 -1.95
N ASP A 498 15.70 -16.74 -1.58
CA ASP A 498 14.92 -16.82 -0.34
C ASP A 498 13.92 -15.65 -0.11
N MET A 499 13.46 -15.00 -1.19
CA MET A 499 12.60 -13.81 -1.08
C MET A 499 11.24 -14.12 -0.45
N LYS A 500 10.66 -15.28 -0.74
CA LYS A 500 9.41 -15.74 -0.08
C LYS A 500 9.61 -15.90 1.42
N GLU A 501 10.72 -16.49 1.84
CA GLU A 501 11.08 -16.61 3.26
C GLU A 501 11.24 -15.22 3.90
N LEU A 502 11.91 -14.28 3.20
CA LEU A 502 12.07 -12.90 3.67
C LEU A 502 10.72 -12.24 3.97
N TYR A 503 9.79 -12.29 3.01
CA TYR A 503 8.47 -11.68 3.18
C TYR A 503 7.65 -12.36 4.29
N GLN A 504 7.76 -13.68 4.44
CA GLN A 504 7.12 -14.40 5.55
C GLN A 504 7.69 -13.99 6.91
N LEU A 505 9.01 -13.86 7.02
CA LEU A 505 9.67 -13.43 8.26
C LEU A 505 9.31 -11.98 8.63
N LEU A 506 9.25 -11.07 7.65
CA LEU A 506 8.80 -9.69 7.85
C LEU A 506 7.32 -9.63 8.27
N ASN A 507 6.49 -10.49 7.71
CA ASN A 507 5.09 -10.64 8.09
C ASN A 507 4.96 -11.08 9.57
N GLU A 508 5.73 -12.09 10.00
CA GLU A 508 5.75 -12.53 11.39
C GLU A 508 6.33 -11.47 12.35
N ALA A 509 7.34 -10.73 11.88
CA ALA A 509 7.95 -9.63 12.63
C ALA A 509 6.95 -8.51 12.90
N SER A 510 6.18 -8.12 11.88
CA SER A 510 5.11 -7.12 12.02
C SER A 510 4.04 -7.56 13.03
N TYR A 511 3.63 -8.83 12.99
CA TYR A 511 2.69 -9.38 13.96
C TYR A 511 3.25 -9.36 15.39
N TYR A 512 4.50 -9.79 15.57
CA TYR A 512 5.16 -9.75 16.88
C TYR A 512 5.21 -8.31 17.40
N TYR A 513 5.63 -7.36 16.56
CA TYR A 513 5.75 -5.95 16.93
C TYR A 513 4.39 -5.36 17.36
N ALA A 514 3.33 -5.65 16.65
CA ALA A 514 1.97 -5.18 16.96
C ALA A 514 1.47 -5.58 18.35
N TRP A 515 2.02 -6.65 18.93
CA TRP A 515 1.67 -7.15 20.27
C TRP A 515 2.78 -6.99 21.31
N SER A 516 3.80 -6.21 20.96
CA SER A 516 4.97 -5.98 21.82
C SER A 516 4.78 -4.79 22.79
N LEU A 517 5.90 -4.22 23.22
CA LEU A 517 5.98 -3.03 24.05
C LEU A 517 5.48 -1.78 23.36
N GLU A 518 5.65 -1.75 22.04
CA GLU A 518 5.38 -0.56 21.26
C GLU A 518 3.89 -0.39 21.01
N ARG A 519 3.52 0.71 20.42
CA ARG A 519 2.14 1.07 20.23
C ARG A 519 1.40 0.06 19.36
N ASN A 520 0.20 -0.29 19.80
CA ASN A 520 -0.75 -1.00 18.97
C ASN A 520 -1.59 0.00 18.15
N VAL A 521 -1.17 0.27 16.91
CA VAL A 521 -1.84 1.21 16.00
C VAL A 521 -3.28 0.85 15.66
N TRP A 522 -3.66 -0.43 15.80
CA TRP A 522 -5.04 -0.89 15.58
C TRP A 522 -6.08 -0.22 16.48
N HIS A 523 -5.69 0.31 17.60
CA HIS A 523 -6.60 0.92 18.55
C HIS A 523 -6.42 2.44 18.60
N HIS A 524 -5.97 3.04 17.52
CA HIS A 524 -5.90 4.48 17.33
C HIS A 524 -5.59 5.23 18.64
N GLY A 525 -4.33 5.34 18.99
CA GLY A 525 -3.92 5.99 20.22
C GLY A 525 -4.00 5.15 21.50
N THR A 526 -4.39 3.87 21.43
CA THR A 526 -4.29 2.99 22.58
C THR A 526 -2.83 2.70 22.86
N ILE A 527 -2.36 3.09 24.06
CA ILE A 527 -1.01 2.81 24.53
C ILE A 527 -0.80 1.29 24.59
N GLY A 528 0.39 0.83 24.24
CA GLY A 528 0.82 -0.56 24.45
C GLY A 528 0.58 -0.97 25.90
N LYS A 529 0.27 -2.23 26.11
CA LYS A 529 -0.12 -2.74 27.44
C LYS A 529 1.06 -2.96 28.39
N THR A 530 2.28 -2.93 27.86
CA THR A 530 3.47 -3.26 28.62
C THR A 530 3.90 -2.07 29.49
N HIS A 531 4.33 -2.36 30.68
CA HIS A 531 4.89 -1.40 31.63
C HIS A 531 6.29 -1.85 32.08
N LEU A 532 7.02 -0.95 32.71
CA LEU A 532 8.29 -1.26 33.36
C LEU A 532 8.06 -1.91 34.74
N PRO A 533 9.01 -2.73 35.24
CA PRO A 533 8.90 -3.35 36.55
C PRO A 533 8.76 -2.31 37.66
N ASP A 534 8.00 -2.64 38.70
CA ASP A 534 7.88 -1.80 39.86
C ASP A 534 9.26 -1.64 40.58
N LEU A 535 9.48 -0.46 41.13
CA LEU A 535 10.60 -0.21 42.03
C LEU A 535 10.20 -0.45 43.50
N PRO A 536 11.10 -0.91 44.38
CA PRO A 536 10.83 -1.01 45.79
C PRO A 536 10.40 0.34 46.41
N ARG A 537 9.31 0.32 47.19
CA ARG A 537 8.73 1.50 47.85
C ARG A 537 9.02 1.53 49.36
N ARG A 538 8.97 2.73 49.94
CA ARG A 538 9.03 2.98 51.39
C ARG A 538 10.02 2.10 52.15
N GLN A 539 11.25 2.55 52.27
CA GLN A 539 12.29 1.87 53.07
C GLN A 539 12.44 0.37 52.72
N TYR A 540 12.14 0.00 51.47
CA TYR A 540 12.40 -1.35 50.92
C TYR A 540 11.51 -2.48 51.42
N ILE A 541 10.41 -2.15 52.14
CA ILE A 541 9.53 -3.18 52.71
C ILE A 541 8.47 -3.65 51.72
N GLU A 542 7.99 -2.75 50.86
CA GLU A 542 6.94 -3.06 49.86
C GLU A 542 7.60 -3.24 48.49
N TYR A 543 7.77 -4.47 48.06
CA TYR A 543 8.22 -4.82 46.70
C TYR A 543 7.68 -6.17 46.31
N ASP A 544 6.90 -6.18 45.23
CA ASP A 544 6.30 -7.38 44.63
C ASP A 544 6.72 -7.50 43.18
N PRO A 545 7.81 -8.24 42.87
CA PRO A 545 8.27 -8.45 41.50
C PRO A 545 7.34 -9.41 40.78
N PHE A 546 6.61 -8.92 39.80
CA PHE A 546 5.59 -9.70 39.06
C PHE A 546 5.75 -9.64 37.54
N TRP A 547 6.55 -8.72 36.99
CA TRP A 547 6.68 -8.48 35.58
C TRP A 547 7.12 -9.72 34.80
N ASN A 548 8.12 -10.44 35.26
CA ASN A 548 8.59 -11.68 34.61
C ASN A 548 7.53 -12.77 34.56
N GLN A 549 6.64 -12.83 35.52
CA GLN A 549 5.51 -13.77 35.52
C GLN A 549 4.46 -13.33 34.51
N GLU A 550 4.13 -12.05 34.46
CA GLU A 550 3.14 -11.49 33.56
C GLU A 550 3.55 -11.60 32.10
N TYR A 551 4.83 -11.35 31.79
CA TYR A 551 5.36 -11.32 30.43
C TYR A 551 6.19 -12.55 30.03
N GLU A 552 6.10 -13.66 30.76
CA GLU A 552 6.88 -14.88 30.49
C GLU A 552 6.78 -15.34 29.02
N GLU A 553 5.57 -15.35 28.47
CA GLU A 553 5.34 -15.79 27.09
C GLU A 553 5.94 -14.81 26.05
N MET A 554 5.89 -13.49 26.33
CA MET A 554 6.52 -12.50 25.46
C MET A 554 8.04 -12.61 25.49
N VAL A 555 8.65 -12.84 26.63
CA VAL A 555 10.09 -13.08 26.76
C VAL A 555 10.53 -14.33 25.98
N LYS A 556 9.74 -15.39 25.99
CA LYS A 556 10.00 -16.60 25.15
C LYS A 556 9.88 -16.30 23.66
N LYS A 557 8.82 -15.59 23.27
CA LYS A 557 8.60 -15.18 21.87
C LYS A 557 9.73 -14.27 21.39
N SER A 558 10.21 -13.34 22.23
CA SER A 558 11.31 -12.43 21.92
C SER A 558 12.59 -13.19 21.53
N ARG A 559 12.98 -14.23 22.28
CA ARG A 559 14.15 -15.06 21.95
C ARG A 559 14.00 -15.75 20.59
N THR A 560 12.80 -16.27 20.29
CA THR A 560 12.53 -16.91 19.00
C THR A 560 12.58 -15.90 17.87
N MET A 561 11.98 -14.71 18.09
CA MET A 561 11.93 -13.66 17.08
C MET A 561 13.31 -13.07 16.79
N GLN A 562 14.18 -12.90 17.78
CA GLN A 562 15.57 -12.50 17.54
C GLN A 562 16.29 -13.43 16.56
N SER A 563 16.13 -14.76 16.73
CA SER A 563 16.71 -15.73 15.79
C SER A 563 16.14 -15.57 14.37
N LYS A 564 14.85 -15.23 14.26
CA LYS A 564 14.22 -14.94 12.97
C LYS A 564 14.74 -13.63 12.37
N MET A 565 14.92 -12.58 13.17
CA MET A 565 15.48 -11.31 12.69
C MET A 565 16.92 -11.46 12.22
N LEU A 566 17.72 -12.27 12.90
CA LEU A 566 19.06 -12.60 12.43
C LEU A 566 19.02 -13.28 11.03
N ARG A 567 18.11 -14.24 10.83
CA ARG A 567 17.91 -14.87 9.51
C ARG A 567 17.39 -13.85 8.47
N THR A 568 16.46 -12.98 8.86
CA THR A 568 15.96 -11.89 8.00
C THR A 568 17.09 -11.00 7.51
N MET A 569 17.94 -10.55 8.43
CA MET A 569 19.10 -9.70 8.10
C MET A 569 20.11 -10.43 7.17
N GLN A 570 20.33 -11.73 7.36
CA GLN A 570 21.18 -12.52 6.46
C GLN A 570 20.61 -12.58 5.04
N ILE A 571 19.29 -12.79 4.89
CA ILE A 571 18.65 -12.80 3.57
C ILE A 571 18.75 -11.41 2.91
N ILE A 572 18.53 -10.35 3.70
CA ILE A 572 18.65 -8.97 3.23
C ILE A 572 20.06 -8.69 2.70
N ASP A 573 21.11 -9.03 3.48
CA ASP A 573 22.50 -8.80 3.09
C ASP A 573 22.86 -9.53 1.80
N MET A 574 22.46 -10.79 1.66
CA MET A 574 22.69 -11.55 0.43
C MET A 574 22.02 -10.89 -0.78
N ASN A 575 20.76 -10.50 -0.63
CA ASN A 575 19.97 -10.01 -1.75
C ASN A 575 20.30 -8.56 -2.12
N LYS A 576 20.77 -7.73 -1.19
CA LYS A 576 21.24 -6.38 -1.51
C LYS A 576 22.35 -6.37 -2.55
N ASP A 577 23.26 -7.37 -2.50
CA ASP A 577 24.34 -7.53 -3.48
C ASP A 577 23.89 -8.26 -4.75
N LEU A 578 22.88 -9.12 -4.69
CA LEU A 578 22.38 -9.91 -5.81
C LEU A 578 21.31 -9.17 -6.64
N SER A 579 20.64 -8.18 -6.05
CA SER A 579 19.61 -7.43 -6.73
C SER A 579 20.18 -6.54 -7.83
N THR A 580 19.49 -6.49 -8.95
CA THR A 580 19.81 -5.60 -10.08
C THR A 580 18.92 -4.36 -10.12
N SER A 581 17.87 -4.32 -9.29
CA SER A 581 16.90 -3.23 -9.17
C SER A 581 16.30 -3.21 -7.75
N ASN A 582 15.73 -2.08 -7.37
CA ASN A 582 15.02 -1.89 -6.09
C ASN A 582 15.85 -2.25 -4.84
N ALA A 583 17.16 -2.03 -4.87
CA ALA A 583 18.06 -2.33 -3.75
C ALA A 583 17.71 -1.53 -2.48
N TYR A 584 17.09 -0.35 -2.62
CA TYR A 584 16.61 0.47 -1.51
C TYR A 584 15.60 -0.26 -0.61
N ASP A 585 14.78 -1.16 -1.18
CA ASP A 585 13.80 -1.93 -0.40
C ASP A 585 14.48 -2.77 0.68
N PHE A 586 15.68 -3.28 0.40
CA PHE A 586 16.45 -4.04 1.40
C PHE A 586 16.94 -3.16 2.55
N ASP A 587 17.21 -1.87 2.31
CA ASP A 587 17.51 -0.91 3.39
C ASP A 587 16.26 -0.68 4.25
N VAL A 588 15.09 -0.54 3.64
CA VAL A 588 13.81 -0.44 4.35
C VAL A 588 13.55 -1.70 5.18
N TYR A 589 13.68 -2.89 4.60
CA TYR A 589 13.47 -4.17 5.31
C TYR A 589 14.45 -4.35 6.46
N ARG A 590 15.69 -3.89 6.29
CA ARG A 590 16.68 -3.91 7.37
C ARG A 590 16.24 -3.05 8.56
N THR A 591 15.69 -1.86 8.32
CA THR A 591 15.23 -1.00 9.43
C THR A 591 14.09 -1.66 10.21
N ILE A 592 13.20 -2.39 9.53
CA ILE A 592 12.15 -3.17 10.18
C ILE A 592 12.74 -4.28 11.04
N ALA A 593 13.69 -5.05 10.50
CA ALA A 593 14.33 -6.15 11.21
C ALA A 593 15.11 -5.66 12.45
N GLU A 594 15.83 -4.55 12.33
CA GLU A 594 16.58 -3.92 13.42
C GLU A 594 15.65 -3.39 14.53
N LEU A 595 14.50 -2.79 14.14
CA LEU A 595 13.50 -2.32 15.11
C LEU A 595 12.90 -3.48 15.90
N VAL A 596 12.54 -4.56 15.22
CA VAL A 596 11.96 -5.75 15.86
C VAL A 596 12.99 -6.45 16.73
N ASP A 597 14.24 -6.55 16.30
CA ASP A 597 15.34 -7.10 17.12
C ASP A 597 15.58 -6.25 18.39
N HIS A 598 15.59 -4.92 18.24
CA HIS A 598 15.66 -3.99 19.38
C HIS A 598 14.50 -4.23 20.35
N THR A 599 13.26 -4.34 19.85
CA THR A 599 12.08 -4.60 20.68
C THR A 599 12.21 -5.94 21.42
N CYS A 600 12.69 -6.99 20.75
CA CYS A 600 12.98 -8.27 21.38
C CYS A 600 14.00 -8.15 22.50
N GLN A 601 15.11 -7.46 22.24
CA GLN A 601 16.16 -7.26 23.23
C GLN A 601 15.65 -6.44 24.41
N THR A 602 14.79 -5.45 24.17
CA THR A 602 14.17 -4.64 25.24
C THR A 602 13.35 -5.51 26.19
N PHE A 603 12.57 -6.50 25.70
CA PHE A 603 11.91 -7.47 26.58
C PHE A 603 12.89 -8.28 27.43
N LEU A 604 14.01 -8.69 26.86
CA LEU A 604 15.03 -9.46 27.57
C LEU A 604 15.70 -8.60 28.62
N ASP A 605 16.00 -7.34 28.30
CA ASP A 605 16.64 -6.38 29.23
C ASP A 605 15.69 -6.08 30.39
N ILE A 606 14.41 -5.85 30.16
CA ILE A 606 13.41 -5.62 31.21
C ILE A 606 13.23 -6.86 32.08
N SER A 607 13.27 -8.06 31.48
CA SER A 607 13.24 -9.31 32.23
C SER A 607 14.45 -9.43 33.22
N GLU A 608 15.64 -9.09 32.74
CA GLU A 608 16.84 -9.08 33.61
C GLU A 608 16.85 -7.90 34.59
N LEU A 609 16.31 -6.76 34.20
CA LEU A 609 16.13 -5.59 35.05
C LEU A 609 15.35 -5.93 36.32
N GLU A 610 14.17 -6.56 36.20
CA GLU A 610 13.39 -6.98 37.38
C GLU A 610 14.18 -7.96 38.27
N ARG A 611 14.88 -8.95 37.68
CA ARG A 611 15.69 -9.91 38.42
C ARG A 611 16.81 -9.20 39.19
N THR A 612 17.45 -8.24 38.54
CA THR A 612 18.57 -7.49 39.12
C THR A 612 18.09 -6.58 40.25
N ILE A 613 16.96 -5.89 40.09
CA ILE A 613 16.35 -5.10 41.15
C ILE A 613 15.89 -6.00 42.30
N THR A 614 15.38 -7.20 42.03
CA THR A 614 14.98 -8.18 43.05
C THR A 614 16.18 -8.65 43.85
N ARG A 615 17.34 -8.91 43.20
CA ARG A 615 18.60 -9.22 43.89
C ARG A 615 19.04 -8.07 44.79
N ALA A 616 19.07 -6.86 44.23
CA ALA A 616 19.42 -5.65 44.98
C ALA A 616 18.53 -5.45 46.21
N HIS A 617 17.21 -5.62 46.05
CA HIS A 617 16.26 -5.49 47.13
C HIS A 617 16.55 -6.49 48.27
N LYS A 618 16.77 -7.77 47.96
CA LYS A 618 17.11 -8.79 48.94
C LYS A 618 18.40 -8.49 49.69
N GLU A 619 19.44 -8.06 48.98
CA GLU A 619 20.75 -7.77 49.56
C GLU A 619 20.79 -6.44 50.31
N ALA A 620 19.86 -5.51 50.06
CA ALA A 620 19.77 -4.25 50.80
C ALA A 620 19.67 -4.41 52.32
N PHE A 621 19.21 -5.57 52.81
CA PHE A 621 19.08 -5.89 54.23
C PHE A 621 20.35 -6.53 54.83
N SER A 622 21.26 -7.07 54.02
CA SER A 622 22.42 -7.82 54.47
C SER A 622 23.76 -7.28 53.97
N ASP A 623 23.82 -6.87 52.70
CA ASP A 623 25.00 -6.32 52.04
C ASP A 623 24.63 -5.15 51.13
N ARG A 624 24.57 -3.95 51.67
CA ARG A 624 24.23 -2.73 50.93
C ARG A 624 25.21 -2.42 49.79
N LYS A 625 26.48 -2.82 49.91
CA LYS A 625 27.45 -2.59 48.85
C LYS A 625 27.12 -3.45 47.62
N ALA A 626 26.77 -4.71 47.82
CA ALA A 626 26.33 -5.60 46.77
C ALA A 626 25.01 -5.10 46.16
N ALA A 627 24.03 -4.68 46.99
CA ALA A 627 22.77 -4.11 46.53
C ALA A 627 22.99 -2.87 45.62
N ILE A 628 23.89 -1.97 46.01
CA ILE A 628 24.26 -0.80 45.18
C ILE A 628 24.89 -1.25 43.86
N GLY A 629 25.73 -2.28 43.88
CA GLY A 629 26.34 -2.88 42.68
C GLY A 629 25.27 -3.36 41.70
N HIS A 630 24.30 -4.12 42.19
CA HIS A 630 23.17 -4.59 41.34
C HIS A 630 22.29 -3.47 40.81
N LEU A 631 22.07 -2.39 41.58
CA LEU A 631 21.34 -1.24 41.05
C LEU A 631 22.12 -0.50 39.95
N MET A 632 23.44 -0.48 40.03
CA MET A 632 24.29 0.06 38.96
C MET A 632 24.24 -0.84 37.68
N GLU A 633 24.19 -2.17 37.84
CA GLU A 633 23.97 -3.11 36.76
C GLU A 633 22.60 -2.85 36.12
N ALA A 634 21.54 -2.65 36.91
CA ALA A 634 20.19 -2.32 36.41
C ALA A 634 20.16 -0.97 35.67
N GLU A 635 20.87 0.05 36.14
CA GLU A 635 21.03 1.32 35.44
C GLU A 635 21.70 1.13 34.06
N SER A 636 22.79 0.32 34.01
CA SER A 636 23.50 0.02 32.76
C SER A 636 22.60 -0.67 31.71
N LEU A 637 21.75 -1.61 32.14
CA LEU A 637 20.79 -2.25 31.23
C LEU A 637 19.86 -1.24 30.54
N ILE A 638 19.41 -0.24 31.30
CA ILE A 638 18.53 0.81 30.73
C ILE A 638 19.33 1.74 29.82
N GLU A 639 20.51 2.16 30.22
CA GLU A 639 21.38 3.01 29.41
C GLU A 639 21.74 2.35 28.08
N GLU A 640 22.11 1.07 28.09
CA GLU A 640 22.39 0.28 26.88
C GLU A 640 21.16 0.15 25.99
N SER A 641 19.97 -0.03 26.59
CA SER A 641 18.70 -0.09 25.81
C SER A 641 18.38 1.25 25.15
N LEU A 642 18.61 2.37 25.85
CA LEU A 642 18.43 3.72 25.32
C LEU A 642 19.39 4.02 24.16
N GLU A 643 20.69 3.70 24.33
CA GLU A 643 21.68 3.87 23.25
C GLU A 643 21.34 3.04 22.01
N ARG A 644 20.91 1.79 22.21
CA ARG A 644 20.46 0.91 21.11
C ARG A 644 19.23 1.49 20.40
N ARG A 645 18.26 2.00 21.15
CA ARG A 645 17.05 2.66 20.61
C ARG A 645 17.42 3.86 19.74
N GLU A 646 18.27 4.74 20.25
CA GLU A 646 18.72 5.92 19.50
C GLU A 646 19.37 5.53 18.17
N LYS A 647 20.24 4.52 18.19
CA LYS A 647 20.91 4.04 16.97
C LYS A 647 19.91 3.50 15.95
N VAL A 648 18.96 2.68 16.40
CA VAL A 648 17.92 2.09 15.52
C VAL A 648 17.05 3.18 14.91
N TYR A 649 16.60 4.13 15.72
CA TYR A 649 15.74 5.22 15.24
C TYR A 649 16.47 6.17 14.29
N ASN A 650 17.72 6.49 14.54
CA ASN A 650 18.53 7.29 13.62
C ASN A 650 18.69 6.59 12.25
N ASN A 651 18.87 5.27 12.24
CA ASN A 651 18.94 4.51 11.00
C ASN A 651 17.60 4.52 10.25
N LEU A 652 16.50 4.32 10.96
CA LEU A 652 15.15 4.40 10.42
C LEU A 652 14.90 5.75 9.73
N VAL A 653 15.17 6.85 10.42
CA VAL A 653 14.99 8.21 9.88
C VAL A 653 15.89 8.43 8.66
N SER A 654 17.15 7.98 8.72
CA SER A 654 18.09 8.11 7.60
C SER A 654 17.62 7.38 6.34
N VAL A 655 17.05 6.20 6.50
CA VAL A 655 16.49 5.44 5.36
C VAL A 655 15.19 6.07 4.87
N TRP A 656 14.30 6.47 5.77
CA TRP A 656 13.04 7.14 5.43
C TRP A 656 13.26 8.42 4.61
N GLU A 657 14.19 9.25 5.04
CA GLU A 657 14.48 10.53 4.40
C GLU A 657 15.21 10.41 3.05
N GLN A 658 15.51 9.20 2.57
CA GLN A 658 15.99 9.04 1.19
C GLN A 658 14.90 9.33 0.16
N THR A 659 13.67 8.92 0.43
CA THR A 659 12.53 9.04 -0.49
C THR A 659 11.48 10.03 -0.05
N ARG A 660 11.43 10.38 1.23
CA ARG A 660 10.43 11.24 1.84
C ARG A 660 11.02 12.52 2.41
N MET A 661 10.17 13.51 2.61
CA MET A 661 10.58 14.77 3.23
C MET A 661 11.04 14.53 4.67
N PRO A 662 12.08 15.28 5.12
CA PRO A 662 12.62 15.12 6.46
C PRO A 662 11.63 15.55 7.55
N LYS A 663 11.81 15.02 8.76
CA LYS A 663 11.13 15.49 9.96
C LYS A 663 11.47 16.95 10.25
N GLY A 664 10.57 17.62 10.98
CA GLY A 664 10.82 18.96 11.51
C GLY A 664 10.68 20.08 10.49
N ILE A 665 10.00 19.85 9.36
CA ILE A 665 9.66 20.91 8.40
C ILE A 665 8.46 21.74 8.85
N SER A 666 7.72 21.33 9.88
CA SER A 666 6.65 22.13 10.49
C SER A 666 7.16 23.46 11.02
N THR A 667 6.36 24.51 10.82
CA THR A 667 6.61 25.83 11.37
C THR A 667 5.58 26.16 12.47
N PRO A 668 5.85 27.15 13.35
CA PRO A 668 4.86 27.59 14.34
C PRO A 668 3.52 28.03 13.73
N GLU A 669 3.56 28.60 12.53
CA GLU A 669 2.38 29.09 11.81
C GLU A 669 1.56 27.96 11.20
N LYS A 670 2.21 26.84 10.89
CA LYS A 670 1.60 25.60 10.36
C LYS A 670 1.85 24.40 11.27
N ALA A 671 1.90 24.65 12.57
CA ALA A 671 2.01 23.59 13.55
C ALA A 671 0.78 22.68 13.49
N TYR A 672 1.03 21.40 13.64
CA TYR A 672 -0.03 20.43 13.66
C TYR A 672 -0.87 20.53 14.93
N PHE A 673 -2.18 20.48 14.73
CA PHE A 673 -3.15 20.35 15.82
C PHE A 673 -3.64 18.91 15.89
N TYR A 674 -2.99 18.11 16.71
CA TYR A 674 -3.52 16.79 17.00
C TYR A 674 -4.73 16.91 17.91
N LYS A 675 -5.87 16.49 17.39
CA LYS A 675 -7.09 16.31 18.17
C LYS A 675 -7.65 14.93 17.81
N MET A 676 -7.84 14.11 18.82
CA MET A 676 -8.50 12.83 18.60
C MET A 676 -9.96 13.12 18.28
N ASP A 677 -10.42 12.74 17.10
CA ASP A 677 -11.81 12.80 16.70
C ASP A 677 -12.64 11.71 17.38
N ARG A 678 -13.95 11.69 17.13
CA ARG A 678 -14.86 10.68 17.70
C ARG A 678 -14.61 9.29 17.11
N SER A 679 -14.18 9.19 15.88
CA SER A 679 -13.84 7.93 15.22
C SER A 679 -12.49 7.38 15.71
N ARG A 680 -11.68 8.20 16.39
CA ARG A 680 -10.33 7.89 16.83
C ARG A 680 -9.39 7.55 15.67
N HIS A 681 -9.56 8.19 14.55
CA HIS A 681 -8.79 7.99 13.36
C HIS A 681 -7.46 8.76 13.38
N TYR A 682 -6.48 8.30 12.61
CA TYR A 682 -5.16 8.92 12.54
C TYR A 682 -5.04 10.05 11.51
N ALA A 683 -6.13 10.42 10.85
CA ALA A 683 -6.14 11.42 9.79
C ALA A 683 -5.59 12.82 10.17
N ASN A 684 -5.39 13.09 11.45
CA ASN A 684 -4.89 14.37 11.97
C ASN A 684 -3.40 14.42 12.22
N ARG A 685 -2.60 13.73 11.44
CA ARG A 685 -1.15 13.68 11.67
C ARG A 685 -0.39 14.82 11.00
N THR A 686 0.75 15.14 11.59
CA THR A 686 1.61 16.16 11.01
C THR A 686 2.27 15.65 9.72
N PRO A 687 2.44 16.51 8.72
CA PRO A 687 3.15 16.17 7.50
C PRO A 687 4.65 15.96 7.70
N ASP A 688 5.21 16.43 8.83
CA ASP A 688 6.58 16.23 9.22
C ASP A 688 6.81 14.98 10.07
N MET A 689 5.76 14.23 10.35
CA MET A 689 5.90 12.88 10.88
C MET A 689 6.36 11.95 9.79
N SER A 690 7.59 11.52 9.89
CA SER A 690 8.10 10.56 8.95
C SER A 690 7.40 9.21 9.13
N TYR A 691 7.34 8.72 10.37
CA TYR A 691 6.76 7.43 10.66
C TYR A 691 6.28 7.39 12.11
N LEU A 692 4.99 7.43 12.32
CA LEU A 692 4.40 7.60 13.65
C LEU A 692 4.89 6.58 14.66
N ILE A 693 4.99 5.33 14.24
CA ILE A 693 5.37 4.24 15.12
C ILE A 693 6.78 4.39 15.70
N TYR A 694 7.66 5.14 15.03
CA TYR A 694 9.01 5.41 15.46
C TYR A 694 9.11 6.64 16.38
N ASP A 695 8.12 7.50 16.34
CA ASP A 695 8.09 8.73 17.15
C ASP A 695 7.48 8.50 18.51
N GLU A 696 6.62 7.50 18.65
CA GLU A 696 5.93 7.24 19.89
C GLU A 696 6.70 6.32 20.81
N GLN A 697 7.14 6.86 21.93
CA GLN A 697 7.78 6.12 23.00
C GLN A 697 6.74 5.72 24.04
N LEU A 698 6.49 4.43 24.14
CA LEU A 698 5.47 3.90 25.04
C LEU A 698 6.00 3.53 26.43
N LEU A 699 7.31 3.41 26.57
CA LEU A 699 7.99 3.15 27.84
C LEU A 699 8.86 4.34 28.21
N ASP A 700 8.55 4.98 29.34
CA ASP A 700 9.35 6.05 29.91
C ASP A 700 10.64 5.49 30.56
N MET A 701 11.56 5.02 29.72
CA MET A 701 12.84 4.45 30.17
C MET A 701 13.73 5.50 30.86
N GLU A 702 13.69 6.74 30.37
CA GLU A 702 14.44 7.87 30.93
C GLU A 702 13.97 8.21 32.34
N GLY A 703 12.65 8.40 32.51
CA GLY A 703 12.06 8.67 33.82
C GLY A 703 12.27 7.49 34.79
N TYR A 704 12.19 6.26 34.27
CA TYR A 704 12.48 5.08 35.08
C TYR A 704 13.97 5.03 35.56
N LEU A 705 14.91 5.36 34.67
CA LEU A 705 16.32 5.46 35.01
C LEU A 705 16.57 6.50 36.11
N GLU A 706 15.93 7.64 36.04
CA GLU A 706 16.00 8.67 37.08
C GLU A 706 15.43 8.15 38.42
N ALA A 707 14.29 7.48 38.39
CA ALA A 707 13.69 6.87 39.58
C ALA A 707 14.57 5.78 40.19
N LEU A 708 15.21 4.94 39.37
CA LEU A 708 16.14 3.91 39.80
C LEU A 708 17.40 4.51 40.46
N ARG A 709 17.95 5.56 39.84
CA ARG A 709 19.09 6.32 40.45
C ARG A 709 18.72 6.98 41.78
N ALA A 710 17.49 7.51 41.87
CA ALA A 710 16.98 8.08 43.12
C ALA A 710 16.86 6.99 44.18
N TYR A 711 16.30 5.82 43.84
CA TYR A 711 16.25 4.68 44.74
C TYR A 711 17.65 4.24 45.24
N ARG A 712 18.62 4.11 44.34
CA ARG A 712 20.01 3.78 44.71
C ARG A 712 20.63 4.80 45.67
N LYS A 713 20.33 6.10 45.52
CA LYS A 713 20.81 7.15 46.43
C LYS A 713 20.28 6.95 47.84
N THR A 714 19.06 6.49 48.05
CA THR A 714 18.50 6.24 49.38
C THR A 714 19.29 5.17 50.14
N LEU A 715 19.83 4.15 49.43
CA LEU A 715 20.71 3.14 50.04
C LEU A 715 22.06 3.69 50.50
N LYS A 716 22.50 4.87 50.01
CA LYS A 716 23.78 5.51 50.41
C LYS A 716 23.64 6.45 51.60
N THR A 717 22.44 6.98 51.83
CA THR A 717 22.20 8.07 52.81
C THR A 717 21.71 7.63 54.16
N ASP A 718 21.26 6.38 54.32
CA ASP A 718 20.79 5.84 55.62
C ASP A 718 21.95 5.35 56.51
N PHE A 719 22.93 6.22 56.76
CA PHE A 719 23.96 6.07 57.76
C PHE A 719 24.04 7.30 58.64
#